data_5e6dfa411fdf741c5e45ac073c80e90c
#
_entry.id   5e6dfa411fdf741c5e45ac073c80e90c
#
_cell.length_a   1.000
_cell.length_b   1.000
_cell.length_c   1.000
_cell.angle_alpha   90.00
_cell.angle_beta   90.00
_cell.angle_gamma   90.00
#
_symmetry.space_group_name_H-M   'P 1'
#
loop_
_entity.id
_entity.type
_entity.pdbx_description
1 polymer ?
#
loop_
_entity_poly.entity_id
_entity_poly.type
_entity_poly.pdbx_seq_one_letter_code
_entity_poly.pdbx_strand_id
1 'polypeptide(L)'
;MLVEYAFLPGIDKQSSDAGAENRWIDSDNVRFRYGLPEKVGGWSSLVTSTMVGVARAMHAFTDLSGNRYVAIGTDKFLLIYFEGQLHDVTPLKATLTSATIATTNGSPTCTITKAAHGLAVGDIVQLDSVTLPGGTGFNNADFEDKNFQVISVPTTGTFTINQASNASGTVSTGGSLSLKPYEPVGPRAQTYGYGWGVASYGNGNWGEAAAASDVSLEPGLWSLDNFGEVLIATIANGKTFTWNGGAATPLTNRASTATSNFQTTNNPTASRITLVSPTTRHLIHLATETTIGTTTTQDDMFIRFSDQEGINTYAPTATNTAGTQRLQDGTKIMGALKAKETILIWTDNALYTMKFVGAPFTFGFEQVGTNCGLIGKNAAVEIDGIAYWMSPKGFFAFDGTVKSLPCTVEDHVFENIDTTKGQQITAGLNNLFTEVIWYYPSANSEYNDKYVVLNFGETALVKIPGGVWYTGTEARTSWVDATIYPKPFATKYDSTATGTFPAIVGESGLGQTTLFEHEVGTDQVNPNGTTTAVTSFIKSFDIDLESRQRGQREKLAGETFLALRRFVPDFKSLQGNAKVTLGVKRYPQDTQVTTALSPFTITSSTLKKDTRARGRFLNIKIENDTASESWRYGTLRLDVQPDGRR
;
A
#
# COMPACT_ATOMS: atom_id res chain seq x y z
N MET A 1 -44.24 18.61 -11.35
CA MET A 1 -44.45 17.51 -10.36
C MET A 1 -43.17 17.33 -9.60
N LEU A 2 -43.20 17.46 -8.27
CA LEU A 2 -42.02 17.18 -7.46
C LEU A 2 -41.84 15.65 -7.35
N VAL A 3 -40.69 15.16 -7.77
CA VAL A 3 -40.33 13.74 -7.80
C VAL A 3 -39.16 13.52 -6.89
N GLU A 4 -39.20 12.45 -6.11
CA GLU A 4 -38.12 12.02 -5.22
C GLU A 4 -37.48 10.76 -5.79
N TYR A 5 -36.13 10.73 -5.82
CA TYR A 5 -35.34 9.57 -6.21
C TYR A 5 -34.44 9.14 -5.05
N ALA A 6 -34.58 7.89 -4.66
CA ALA A 6 -33.71 7.25 -3.69
C ALA A 6 -32.71 6.36 -4.44
N PHE A 7 -31.43 6.56 -4.20
CA PHE A 7 -30.37 5.74 -4.76
C PHE A 7 -29.98 4.63 -3.79
N LEU A 8 -29.62 3.50 -4.34
CA LEU A 8 -28.99 2.44 -3.58
C LEU A 8 -27.51 2.78 -3.34
N PRO A 9 -26.94 2.44 -2.17
CA PRO A 9 -25.51 2.65 -1.92
C PRO A 9 -24.64 1.77 -2.81
N GLY A 10 -23.41 2.24 -3.05
CA GLY A 10 -22.44 1.59 -3.93
C GLY A 10 -22.45 2.15 -5.35
N ILE A 11 -21.34 1.89 -6.03
CA ILE A 11 -21.10 2.30 -7.41
C ILE A 11 -21.30 1.09 -8.31
N ASP A 12 -21.96 1.28 -9.43
CA ASP A 12 -22.12 0.27 -10.49
C ASP A 12 -21.41 0.76 -11.76
N LYS A 13 -20.30 0.12 -12.10
CA LYS A 13 -19.55 0.36 -13.34
C LYS A 13 -19.64 -0.81 -14.32
N GLN A 14 -20.44 -1.83 -14.00
CA GLN A 14 -20.67 -2.96 -14.88
C GLN A 14 -21.83 -2.74 -15.85
N SER A 15 -22.82 -1.96 -15.41
CA SER A 15 -23.96 -1.58 -16.23
C SER A 15 -23.65 -0.31 -17.05
N SER A 16 -24.41 -0.09 -18.13
CA SER A 16 -24.37 1.21 -18.83
C SER A 16 -24.95 2.33 -17.95
N ASP A 17 -24.62 3.60 -18.24
CA ASP A 17 -25.12 4.77 -17.49
C ASP A 17 -26.65 4.77 -17.35
N ALA A 18 -27.39 4.32 -18.37
CA ALA A 18 -28.84 4.22 -18.36
C ALA A 18 -29.35 2.88 -17.76
N GLY A 19 -28.52 1.82 -17.77
CA GLY A 19 -28.85 0.50 -17.25
C GLY A 19 -28.64 0.35 -15.74
N ALA A 20 -27.87 1.19 -15.12
CA ALA A 20 -27.58 1.19 -13.69
C ALA A 20 -28.72 1.78 -12.85
N GLU A 21 -29.94 1.28 -13.03
CA GLU A 21 -31.16 1.84 -12.44
C GLU A 21 -31.06 1.97 -10.92
N ASN A 22 -31.30 3.18 -10.41
CA ASN A 22 -31.22 3.58 -9.00
C ASN A 22 -29.83 3.47 -8.37
N ARG A 23 -28.76 3.43 -9.17
CA ARG A 23 -27.39 3.34 -8.67
C ARG A 23 -26.59 4.61 -8.95
N TRP A 24 -25.53 4.76 -8.20
CA TRP A 24 -24.45 5.67 -8.55
C TRP A 24 -23.51 4.96 -9.52
N ILE A 25 -22.95 5.70 -10.49
CA ILE A 25 -22.11 5.12 -11.55
C ILE A 25 -20.64 5.52 -11.47
N ASP A 26 -20.33 6.60 -10.77
CA ASP A 26 -18.95 7.05 -10.60
C ASP A 26 -18.76 7.86 -9.32
N SER A 27 -17.57 7.76 -8.73
CA SER A 27 -17.19 8.51 -7.53
C SER A 27 -15.68 8.64 -7.38
N ASP A 28 -15.27 9.64 -6.62
CA ASP A 28 -13.92 9.76 -6.08
C ASP A 28 -14.00 10.38 -4.68
N ASN A 29 -13.23 9.83 -3.72
CA ASN A 29 -13.21 10.26 -2.32
C ASN A 29 -14.60 10.37 -1.67
N VAL A 30 -15.46 9.39 -1.95
CA VAL A 30 -16.80 9.26 -1.41
C VAL A 30 -16.99 7.86 -0.84
N ARG A 31 -17.62 7.79 0.33
CA ARG A 31 -18.06 6.56 0.98
C ARG A 31 -19.57 6.53 1.16
N PHE A 32 -20.09 5.37 1.54
CA PHE A 32 -21.50 5.22 1.90
C PHE A 32 -21.64 4.94 3.40
N ARG A 33 -22.54 5.68 4.05
CA ARG A 33 -22.82 5.51 5.47
C ARG A 33 -24.33 5.61 5.73
N TYR A 34 -24.89 4.55 6.30
CA TYR A 34 -26.35 4.38 6.46
C TYR A 34 -27.10 4.60 5.13
N GLY A 35 -26.57 4.03 4.06
CA GLY A 35 -27.14 4.14 2.71
C GLY A 35 -26.90 5.48 1.99
N LEU A 36 -26.34 6.51 2.65
CA LEU A 36 -26.14 7.83 2.08
C LEU A 36 -24.68 8.04 1.67
N PRO A 37 -24.41 8.64 0.50
CA PRO A 37 -23.07 9.01 0.10
C PRO A 37 -22.56 10.20 0.92
N GLU A 38 -21.32 10.12 1.40
CA GLU A 38 -20.62 11.21 2.08
C GLU A 38 -19.17 11.31 1.61
N LYS A 39 -18.63 12.50 1.64
CA LYS A 39 -17.20 12.73 1.42
C LYS A 39 -16.41 11.97 2.50
N VAL A 40 -15.32 11.31 2.11
CA VAL A 40 -14.39 10.68 3.06
C VAL A 40 -13.76 11.74 3.97
N GLY A 41 -13.33 11.33 5.17
CA GLY A 41 -12.56 12.17 6.07
C GLY A 41 -11.22 12.58 5.45
N GLY A 42 -10.64 13.67 5.96
CA GLY A 42 -9.31 14.10 5.58
C GLY A 42 -8.21 13.26 6.23
N TRP A 43 -6.97 13.64 6.01
CA TRP A 43 -5.79 13.02 6.62
C TRP A 43 -4.74 14.05 6.97
N SER A 44 -4.02 13.81 8.05
CA SER A 44 -2.99 14.71 8.56
C SER A 44 -1.66 14.00 8.68
N SER A 45 -0.57 14.66 8.27
CA SER A 45 0.76 14.14 8.51
C SER A 45 1.03 14.02 10.01
N LEU A 46 1.56 12.87 10.43
CA LEU A 46 1.91 12.59 11.83
C LEU A 46 3.28 13.15 12.22
N VAL A 47 4.12 13.40 11.23
CA VAL A 47 5.50 13.85 11.41
C VAL A 47 5.82 14.96 10.41
N THR A 48 6.75 15.83 10.78
CA THR A 48 7.25 16.89 9.89
C THR A 48 8.31 16.40 8.91
N SER A 49 8.96 15.28 9.22
CA SER A 49 9.94 14.64 8.35
C SER A 49 9.27 13.66 7.40
N THR A 50 9.80 13.54 6.19
CA THR A 50 9.38 12.55 5.21
C THR A 50 10.42 11.44 5.11
N MET A 51 9.97 10.20 4.96
CA MET A 51 10.84 9.02 4.88
C MET A 51 11.46 8.90 3.49
N VAL A 52 12.71 8.47 3.41
CA VAL A 52 13.36 8.12 2.14
C VAL A 52 12.88 6.75 1.66
N GLY A 53 12.57 6.64 0.36
CA GLY A 53 12.12 5.41 -0.29
C GLY A 53 10.62 5.16 -0.15
N VAL A 54 10.16 4.00 -0.64
CA VAL A 54 8.75 3.58 -0.67
C VAL A 54 8.44 2.70 0.53
N ALA A 55 7.61 3.17 1.46
CA ALA A 55 7.14 2.34 2.57
C ALA A 55 6.05 1.38 2.09
N ARG A 56 6.27 0.06 2.27
CA ARG A 56 5.35 -1.02 1.86
C ARG A 56 4.95 -1.96 2.99
N ALA A 57 5.48 -1.75 4.18
CA ALA A 57 5.10 -2.52 5.35
C ALA A 57 4.94 -1.59 6.54
N MET A 58 3.88 -1.81 7.31
CA MET A 58 3.68 -1.19 8.61
C MET A 58 3.17 -2.24 9.60
N HIS A 59 3.64 -2.16 10.84
CA HIS A 59 3.19 -3.01 11.93
C HIS A 59 3.17 -2.22 13.23
N ALA A 60 2.03 -2.21 13.90
CA ALA A 60 1.85 -1.50 15.16
C ALA A 60 1.87 -2.49 16.33
N PHE A 61 2.65 -2.21 17.37
CA PHE A 61 2.78 -3.04 18.56
C PHE A 61 3.12 -2.21 19.80
N THR A 62 3.07 -2.84 20.97
CA THR A 62 3.39 -2.21 22.26
C THR A 62 4.46 -2.99 22.99
N ASP A 63 5.25 -2.30 23.83
CA ASP A 63 6.09 -2.95 24.84
C ASP A 63 5.31 -3.23 26.14
N LEU A 64 5.98 -3.86 27.11
CA LEU A 64 5.39 -4.15 28.42
C LEU A 64 5.18 -2.90 29.29
N SER A 65 5.83 -1.79 28.94
CA SER A 65 5.67 -0.49 29.59
C SER A 65 4.48 0.31 29.05
N GLY A 66 3.83 -0.18 27.98
CA GLY A 66 2.70 0.47 27.34
C GLY A 66 3.09 1.49 26.26
N ASN A 67 4.37 1.61 25.90
CA ASN A 67 4.79 2.42 24.78
C ASN A 67 4.27 1.84 23.46
N ARG A 68 3.83 2.72 22.57
CA ARG A 68 3.19 2.34 21.29
C ARG A 68 4.14 2.65 20.15
N TYR A 69 4.49 1.65 19.39
CA TYR A 69 5.40 1.74 18.26
C TYR A 69 4.69 1.40 16.95
N VAL A 70 5.08 2.07 15.87
CA VAL A 70 4.76 1.64 14.50
C VAL A 70 6.07 1.39 13.77
N ALA A 71 6.34 0.14 13.44
CA ALA A 71 7.43 -0.22 12.56
C ALA A 71 7.01 0.05 11.11
N ILE A 72 7.90 0.70 10.35
CA ILE A 72 7.67 1.09 8.96
C ILE A 72 8.86 0.61 8.13
N GLY A 73 8.60 -0.27 7.18
CA GLY A 73 9.61 -0.81 6.25
C GLY A 73 9.54 -0.12 4.89
N THR A 74 10.61 0.60 4.52
CA THR A 74 10.78 1.13 3.16
C THR A 74 11.68 0.21 2.33
N ASP A 75 11.82 0.46 1.03
CA ASP A 75 12.78 -0.24 0.17
C ASP A 75 14.25 0.07 0.53
N LYS A 76 14.50 0.99 1.47
CA LYS A 76 15.84 1.39 1.93
C LYS A 76 16.04 1.22 3.43
N PHE A 77 15.01 1.46 4.25
CA PHE A 77 15.14 1.60 5.70
C PHE A 77 14.07 0.82 6.46
N LEU A 78 14.40 0.47 7.70
CA LEU A 78 13.46 0.06 8.74
C LEU A 78 13.39 1.18 9.77
N LEU A 79 12.23 1.79 9.92
CA LEU A 79 12.01 2.94 10.79
C LEU A 79 11.00 2.58 11.88
N ILE A 80 11.13 3.23 13.04
CA ILE A 80 10.14 3.19 14.12
C ILE A 80 9.54 4.58 14.28
N TYR A 81 8.23 4.67 14.17
CA TYR A 81 7.48 5.86 14.59
C TYR A 81 7.15 5.73 16.08
N PHE A 82 7.52 6.75 16.85
CA PHE A 82 7.24 6.85 18.27
C PHE A 82 7.01 8.32 18.65
N GLU A 83 5.89 8.63 19.30
CA GLU A 83 5.55 9.96 19.84
C GLU A 83 5.81 11.15 18.89
N GLY A 84 5.41 11.02 17.63
CA GLY A 84 5.53 12.09 16.64
C GLY A 84 6.91 12.19 15.97
N GLN A 85 7.81 11.24 16.21
CA GLN A 85 9.15 11.20 15.62
C GLN A 85 9.45 9.87 14.93
N LEU A 86 10.34 9.92 13.95
CA LEU A 86 10.88 8.75 13.27
C LEU A 86 12.28 8.43 13.79
N HIS A 87 12.56 7.14 13.99
CA HIS A 87 13.85 6.62 14.43
C HIS A 87 14.36 5.57 13.45
N ASP A 88 15.62 5.67 13.05
CA ASP A 88 16.27 4.72 12.14
C ASP A 88 16.83 3.52 12.91
N VAL A 89 16.17 2.38 12.74
CA VAL A 89 16.58 1.11 13.34
C VAL A 89 17.05 0.10 12.28
N THR A 90 17.32 0.56 11.07
CA THR A 90 17.75 -0.29 9.96
C THR A 90 18.99 -1.10 10.32
N PRO A 91 19.03 -2.41 10.07
CA PRO A 91 20.21 -3.23 10.34
C PRO A 91 21.37 -2.86 9.42
N LEU A 92 22.58 -2.95 9.97
CA LEU A 92 23.82 -2.70 9.24
C LEU A 92 24.55 -4.03 8.97
N LYS A 93 25.24 -4.09 7.84
CA LYS A 93 26.24 -5.12 7.57
C LYS A 93 27.49 -4.92 8.43
N ALA A 94 28.41 -5.86 8.37
CA ALA A 94 29.70 -5.72 9.03
C ALA A 94 30.44 -4.46 8.56
N THR A 95 31.05 -3.74 9.49
CA THR A 95 31.84 -2.54 9.21
C THR A 95 33.08 -2.90 8.39
N LEU A 96 33.31 -2.15 7.32
CA LEU A 96 34.50 -2.27 6.48
C LEU A 96 35.45 -1.13 6.81
N THR A 97 36.60 -1.42 7.42
CA THR A 97 37.58 -0.41 7.84
C THR A 97 38.63 -0.14 6.75
N SER A 98 39.38 0.96 6.90
CA SER A 98 40.52 1.31 6.05
C SER A 98 40.15 1.51 4.57
N ALA A 99 39.01 2.13 4.30
CA ALA A 99 38.71 2.65 2.98
C ALA A 99 39.44 3.97 2.75
N THR A 100 39.70 4.31 1.49
CA THR A 100 40.32 5.59 1.11
C THR A 100 39.41 6.37 0.19
N ILE A 101 39.64 7.69 0.09
CA ILE A 101 38.85 8.60 -0.72
C ILE A 101 39.70 9.31 -1.76
N ALA A 102 39.12 9.54 -2.94
CA ALA A 102 39.64 10.40 -3.99
C ALA A 102 38.61 11.47 -4.36
N THR A 103 39.07 12.67 -4.67
CA THR A 103 38.23 13.82 -5.06
C THR A 103 38.76 14.46 -6.33
N THR A 104 37.89 15.11 -7.10
CA THR A 104 38.23 15.89 -8.29
C THR A 104 37.74 17.32 -8.08
N ASN A 105 38.61 18.29 -8.25
CA ASN A 105 38.28 19.72 -8.14
C ASN A 105 37.09 20.08 -9.06
N GLY A 106 36.10 20.78 -8.51
CA GLY A 106 34.88 21.19 -9.21
C GLY A 106 33.83 20.09 -9.33
N SER A 107 34.02 18.87 -8.78
CA SER A 107 33.06 17.76 -8.78
C SER A 107 32.52 17.47 -7.37
N PRO A 108 31.24 17.17 -7.23
CA PRO A 108 30.68 16.67 -5.96
C PRO A 108 30.94 15.15 -5.79
N THR A 109 31.34 14.47 -6.87
CA THR A 109 31.54 13.01 -6.87
C THR A 109 32.87 12.65 -6.21
N CYS A 110 32.79 11.84 -5.17
CA CYS A 110 33.94 11.26 -4.47
C CYS A 110 34.04 9.77 -4.79
N THR A 111 35.23 9.28 -5.10
CA THR A 111 35.50 7.86 -5.30
C THR A 111 36.03 7.25 -4.01
N ILE A 112 35.35 6.22 -3.54
CA ILE A 112 35.77 5.44 -2.36
C ILE A 112 36.41 4.14 -2.86
N THR A 113 37.60 3.84 -2.32
CA THR A 113 38.35 2.62 -2.63
C THR A 113 38.35 1.69 -1.43
N LYS A 114 37.81 0.49 -1.61
CA LYS A 114 37.79 -0.59 -0.63
C LYS A 114 37.64 -1.93 -1.34
N ALA A 115 38.66 -2.78 -1.26
CA ALA A 115 38.63 -4.10 -1.89
C ALA A 115 37.43 -4.94 -1.36
N ALA A 116 36.75 -5.62 -2.29
CA ALA A 116 35.62 -6.51 -2.00
C ALA A 116 34.53 -5.87 -1.12
N HIS A 117 34.16 -4.61 -1.40
CA HIS A 117 33.17 -3.87 -0.60
C HIS A 117 31.75 -4.45 -0.68
N GLY A 118 31.40 -5.21 -1.73
CA GLY A 118 30.10 -5.89 -1.86
C GLY A 118 28.89 -4.96 -1.92
N LEU A 119 29.09 -3.69 -2.31
CA LEU A 119 28.01 -2.71 -2.51
C LEU A 119 27.56 -2.71 -3.96
N ALA A 120 26.29 -2.43 -4.18
CA ALA A 120 25.66 -2.22 -5.47
C ALA A 120 25.19 -0.77 -5.65
N VAL A 121 24.93 -0.37 -6.88
CA VAL A 121 24.34 0.95 -7.18
C VAL A 121 22.99 1.08 -6.49
N GLY A 122 22.79 2.20 -5.79
CA GLY A 122 21.58 2.47 -5.02
C GLY A 122 21.61 1.98 -3.57
N ASP A 123 22.65 1.25 -3.14
CA ASP A 123 22.86 0.92 -1.73
C ASP A 123 23.16 2.16 -0.91
N ILE A 124 22.87 2.10 0.38
CA ILE A 124 23.17 3.19 1.33
C ILE A 124 24.35 2.74 2.22
N VAL A 125 25.27 3.66 2.44
CA VAL A 125 26.42 3.47 3.33
C VAL A 125 26.59 4.64 4.26
N GLN A 126 26.73 4.41 5.56
CA GLN A 126 27.16 5.40 6.53
C GLN A 126 28.69 5.39 6.61
N LEU A 127 29.28 6.58 6.58
CA LEU A 127 30.70 6.76 6.79
C LEU A 127 30.98 7.09 8.25
N ASP A 128 32.05 6.55 8.81
CA ASP A 128 32.44 6.69 10.20
C ASP A 128 33.97 6.70 10.33
N SER A 129 34.47 7.23 11.43
CA SER A 129 35.92 7.29 11.71
C SER A 129 36.70 7.94 10.57
N VAL A 130 36.20 9.07 10.10
CA VAL A 130 36.68 9.75 8.90
C VAL A 130 37.92 10.59 9.17
N THR A 131 38.99 10.29 8.44
CA THR A 131 40.20 11.14 8.36
C THR A 131 40.48 11.42 6.90
N LEU A 132 40.17 12.64 6.43
CA LEU A 132 40.39 13.02 5.04
C LEU A 132 41.85 13.36 4.77
N PRO A 133 42.35 13.10 3.54
CA PRO A 133 43.63 13.62 3.10
C PRO A 133 43.56 15.15 2.92
N GLY A 134 44.65 15.84 3.12
CA GLY A 134 44.72 17.28 2.84
C GLY A 134 44.46 17.60 1.37
N GLY A 135 43.84 18.76 1.11
CA GLY A 135 43.62 19.24 -0.25
C GLY A 135 42.32 18.81 -0.93
N THR A 136 41.40 18.13 -0.26
CA THR A 136 40.09 17.79 -0.79
C THR A 136 39.14 19.00 -0.87
N GLY A 137 39.32 19.96 0.04
CA GLY A 137 38.39 21.06 0.23
C GLY A 137 37.17 20.75 1.07
N PHE A 138 37.10 19.53 1.63
CA PHE A 138 36.06 19.08 2.56
C PHE A 138 36.65 18.94 3.98
N ASN A 139 35.77 18.97 4.97
CA ASN A 139 36.07 18.65 6.36
C ASN A 139 35.63 17.23 6.72
N ASN A 140 36.26 16.62 7.73
CA ASN A 140 35.84 15.28 8.20
C ASN A 140 34.35 15.24 8.56
N ALA A 141 33.81 16.30 9.18
CA ALA A 141 32.42 16.41 9.57
C ALA A 141 31.41 16.39 8.39
N ASP A 142 31.86 16.64 7.17
CA ASP A 142 31.03 16.55 5.97
C ASP A 142 30.72 15.08 5.62
N PHE A 143 31.50 14.14 6.16
CA PHE A 143 31.39 12.69 5.93
C PHE A 143 31.10 11.90 7.20
N GLU A 144 31.57 12.35 8.36
CA GLU A 144 31.43 11.66 9.64
C GLU A 144 29.96 11.46 10.03
N ASP A 145 29.59 10.23 10.34
CA ASP A 145 28.20 9.82 10.68
C ASP A 145 27.15 10.24 9.64
N LYS A 146 27.55 10.43 8.38
CA LYS A 146 26.65 10.76 7.29
C LYS A 146 26.34 9.55 6.41
N ASN A 147 25.09 9.50 5.93
CA ASN A 147 24.64 8.49 4.98
C ASN A 147 24.83 8.99 3.55
N PHE A 148 25.31 8.12 2.69
CA PHE A 148 25.52 8.36 1.27
C PHE A 148 24.89 7.25 0.44
N GLN A 149 24.36 7.63 -0.73
CA GLN A 149 23.94 6.68 -1.74
C GLN A 149 25.12 6.29 -2.64
N VAL A 150 25.27 5.00 -2.92
CA VAL A 150 26.22 4.51 -3.93
C VAL A 150 25.67 4.87 -5.32
N ILE A 151 26.37 5.75 -6.02
CA ILE A 151 25.96 6.24 -7.34
C ILE A 151 26.44 5.34 -8.48
N SER A 152 27.68 4.86 -8.37
CA SER A 152 28.24 3.91 -9.34
C SER A 152 29.23 2.95 -8.68
N VAL A 153 29.42 1.80 -9.31
CA VAL A 153 30.38 0.78 -8.88
C VAL A 153 31.28 0.46 -10.08
N PRO A 154 32.32 1.27 -10.34
CA PRO A 154 33.22 1.06 -11.47
C PRO A 154 33.98 -0.26 -11.41
N THR A 155 34.36 -0.73 -10.24
CA THR A 155 35.03 -2.03 -10.02
C THR A 155 34.58 -2.66 -8.71
N THR A 156 34.89 -3.92 -8.48
CA THR A 156 34.65 -4.61 -7.19
C THR A 156 35.42 -4.01 -6.01
N GLY A 157 36.35 -3.11 -6.26
CA GLY A 157 37.14 -2.41 -5.25
C GLY A 157 36.89 -0.91 -5.15
N THR A 158 36.01 -0.35 -5.99
CA THR A 158 35.73 1.09 -6.00
C THR A 158 34.27 1.38 -6.24
N PHE A 159 33.73 2.37 -5.52
CA PHE A 159 32.40 2.93 -5.75
C PHE A 159 32.41 4.45 -5.60
N THR A 160 31.40 5.12 -6.09
CA THR A 160 31.26 6.57 -6.00
C THR A 160 30.07 6.98 -5.15
N ILE A 161 30.24 8.10 -4.46
CA ILE A 161 29.20 8.81 -3.72
C ILE A 161 29.20 10.28 -4.13
N ASN A 162 28.10 11.00 -3.92
CA ASN A 162 28.05 12.43 -4.13
C ASN A 162 27.99 13.20 -2.82
N GLN A 163 28.77 14.27 -2.74
CA GLN A 163 28.63 15.31 -1.72
C GLN A 163 27.59 16.35 -2.14
N ALA A 164 27.08 17.14 -1.18
CA ALA A 164 26.17 18.24 -1.43
C ALA A 164 26.83 19.43 -2.14
N SER A 165 28.16 19.56 -2.04
CA SER A 165 28.97 20.60 -2.66
C SER A 165 30.12 20.02 -3.46
N ASN A 166 30.72 20.84 -4.33
CA ASN A 166 31.88 20.43 -5.11
C ASN A 166 33.16 20.46 -4.28
N ALA A 167 34.06 19.51 -4.53
CA ALA A 167 35.42 19.54 -4.00
C ALA A 167 36.18 20.75 -4.52
N SER A 168 36.97 21.40 -3.69
CA SER A 168 37.83 22.50 -4.10
C SER A 168 39.26 22.09 -4.43
N GLY A 169 39.54 20.79 -4.40
CA GLY A 169 40.84 20.22 -4.73
C GLY A 169 40.78 18.81 -5.27
N THR A 170 41.81 18.40 -6.00
CA THR A 170 41.96 17.04 -6.56
C THR A 170 42.93 16.24 -5.71
N VAL A 171 42.47 15.11 -5.18
CA VAL A 171 43.28 14.14 -4.45
C VAL A 171 43.04 12.77 -5.08
N SER A 172 44.11 12.10 -5.53
CA SER A 172 44.01 10.83 -6.26
C SER A 172 43.62 9.65 -5.36
N THR A 173 44.08 9.64 -4.12
CA THR A 173 43.72 8.67 -3.07
C THR A 173 44.30 9.10 -1.74
N GLY A 174 43.66 8.78 -0.65
CA GLY A 174 44.21 9.03 0.69
C GLY A 174 43.14 8.98 1.79
N GLY A 175 43.59 9.33 2.99
CA GLY A 175 42.76 9.29 4.18
C GLY A 175 42.44 7.90 4.68
N SER A 176 41.56 7.81 5.66
CA SER A 176 41.03 6.57 6.21
C SER A 176 39.60 6.77 6.62
N LEU A 177 38.72 5.86 6.23
CA LEU A 177 37.31 5.86 6.63
C LEU A 177 36.82 4.44 6.90
N SER A 178 35.85 4.33 7.76
CA SER A 178 35.07 3.12 8.00
C SER A 178 33.73 3.23 7.27
N LEU A 179 33.34 2.15 6.63
CA LEU A 179 32.07 2.03 5.91
C LEU A 179 31.14 1.16 6.74
N LYS A 180 29.94 1.65 7.05
CA LYS A 180 28.85 0.90 7.69
C LYS A 180 27.71 0.75 6.66
N PRO A 181 27.76 -0.29 5.79
CA PRO A 181 26.72 -0.50 4.81
C PRO A 181 25.40 -0.89 5.47
N TYR A 182 24.31 -0.36 4.97
CA TYR A 182 22.96 -0.80 5.32
C TYR A 182 22.67 -2.15 4.66
N GLU A 183 21.85 -2.99 5.31
CA GLU A 183 21.34 -4.21 4.66
C GLU A 183 20.43 -3.82 3.51
N PRO A 184 20.65 -4.30 2.27
CA PRO A 184 19.84 -3.96 1.11
C PRO A 184 18.47 -4.65 1.21
N VAL A 185 17.40 -3.90 1.03
CA VAL A 185 16.03 -4.44 1.08
C VAL A 185 15.60 -4.95 -0.29
N GLY A 186 15.94 -4.22 -1.35
CA GLY A 186 15.59 -4.57 -2.73
C GLY A 186 15.31 -3.36 -3.60
N PRO A 187 14.89 -3.57 -4.85
CA PRO A 187 14.58 -2.49 -5.77
C PRO A 187 13.32 -1.71 -5.33
N ARG A 188 13.28 -0.44 -5.70
CA ARG A 188 12.16 0.45 -5.39
C ARG A 188 10.85 0.04 -6.07
N ALA A 189 10.93 -0.41 -7.30
CA ALA A 189 9.80 -0.93 -8.06
C ALA A 189 10.14 -2.31 -8.62
N GLN A 190 9.12 -3.06 -9.03
CA GLN A 190 9.34 -4.30 -9.74
C GLN A 190 9.97 -4.00 -11.09
N THR A 191 11.08 -4.63 -11.38
CA THR A 191 11.81 -4.49 -12.65
C THR A 191 11.77 -5.80 -13.42
N TYR A 192 11.50 -5.72 -14.72
CA TYR A 192 11.50 -6.88 -15.62
C TYR A 192 12.78 -6.86 -16.45
N GLY A 193 13.59 -7.90 -16.30
CA GLY A 193 14.77 -8.13 -17.13
C GLY A 193 14.50 -8.92 -18.40
N TYR A 194 13.31 -9.54 -18.55
CA TYR A 194 12.97 -10.40 -19.67
C TYR A 194 11.69 -9.95 -20.38
N GLY A 195 11.72 -9.98 -21.70
CA GLY A 195 10.56 -9.75 -22.57
C GLY A 195 10.90 -8.91 -23.80
N TRP A 196 10.06 -9.00 -24.84
CA TRP A 196 10.13 -8.14 -26.00
C TRP A 196 9.86 -6.69 -25.60
N GLY A 197 10.86 -5.81 -25.78
CA GLY A 197 10.73 -4.38 -25.43
C GLY A 197 11.25 -4.00 -24.04
N VAL A 198 11.82 -4.92 -23.28
CA VAL A 198 12.52 -4.64 -22.03
C VAL A 198 14.00 -4.42 -22.32
N ALA A 199 14.55 -3.28 -21.93
CA ALA A 199 15.89 -2.76 -22.26
C ALA A 199 16.07 -2.27 -23.69
N SER A 200 17.20 -1.57 -23.94
CA SER A 200 17.52 -1.02 -25.27
C SER A 200 17.65 -2.13 -26.31
N TYR A 201 17.05 -1.93 -27.47
CA TYR A 201 17.18 -2.83 -28.61
C TYR A 201 18.67 -3.04 -28.94
N GLY A 202 19.14 -4.27 -28.90
CA GLY A 202 20.55 -4.60 -29.20
C GLY A 202 21.47 -4.81 -28.00
N ASN A 203 20.95 -4.93 -26.78
CA ASN A 203 21.73 -5.39 -25.63
C ASN A 203 21.98 -6.90 -25.71
N GLY A 204 23.24 -7.29 -25.93
CA GLY A 204 23.69 -8.66 -26.03
C GLY A 204 23.79 -9.19 -27.47
N ASN A 205 24.63 -10.22 -27.66
CA ASN A 205 24.78 -10.93 -28.93
C ASN A 205 23.65 -11.97 -29.10
N TRP A 206 23.32 -12.30 -30.34
CA TRP A 206 22.40 -13.38 -30.66
C TRP A 206 22.91 -14.72 -30.08
N GLY A 207 22.12 -15.33 -29.21
CA GLY A 207 22.44 -16.63 -28.61
C GLY A 207 23.15 -16.57 -27.25
N GLU A 208 23.40 -15.39 -26.69
CA GLU A 208 23.88 -15.25 -25.30
C GLU A 208 22.69 -15.19 -24.32
N ALA A 209 22.81 -15.92 -23.22
CA ALA A 209 21.83 -15.82 -22.15
C ALA A 209 21.90 -14.42 -21.52
N ALA A 210 20.75 -13.82 -21.22
CA ALA A 210 20.67 -12.58 -20.48
C ALA A 210 21.43 -12.71 -19.15
N ALA A 211 22.13 -11.65 -18.74
CA ALA A 211 22.85 -11.66 -17.46
C ALA A 211 21.87 -11.88 -16.31
N ALA A 212 22.34 -12.46 -15.19
CA ALA A 212 21.51 -12.70 -14.01
C ALA A 212 20.91 -11.42 -13.41
N SER A 213 21.47 -10.25 -13.71
CA SER A 213 20.94 -8.93 -13.40
C SER A 213 19.67 -8.57 -14.19
N ASP A 214 19.33 -9.32 -15.23
CA ASP A 214 18.18 -9.07 -16.09
C ASP A 214 16.95 -9.91 -15.68
N VAL A 215 17.02 -10.66 -14.60
CA VAL A 215 15.90 -11.40 -14.04
C VAL A 215 14.89 -10.42 -13.42
N SER A 216 13.59 -10.69 -13.58
CA SER A 216 12.55 -9.93 -12.89
C SER A 216 12.80 -9.95 -11.38
N LEU A 217 13.08 -8.77 -10.81
CA LEU A 217 13.26 -8.57 -9.39
C LEU A 217 11.97 -8.04 -8.77
N GLU A 218 11.47 -8.72 -7.76
CA GLU A 218 10.36 -8.22 -6.95
C GLU A 218 10.79 -6.97 -6.17
N PRO A 219 9.87 -6.04 -5.89
CA PRO A 219 10.20 -4.85 -5.11
C PRO A 219 10.68 -5.22 -3.71
N GLY A 220 11.54 -4.39 -3.14
CA GLY A 220 11.97 -4.53 -1.74
C GLY A 220 10.79 -4.52 -0.79
N LEU A 221 10.63 -5.60 -0.01
CA LEU A 221 9.54 -5.79 0.93
C LEU A 221 10.06 -6.24 2.28
N TRP A 222 9.43 -5.76 3.34
CA TRP A 222 9.60 -6.25 4.70
C TRP A 222 8.42 -7.14 5.10
N SER A 223 8.70 -8.16 5.88
CA SER A 223 7.70 -8.87 6.68
C SER A 223 7.91 -8.46 8.14
N LEU A 224 6.89 -7.83 8.72
CA LEU A 224 6.95 -7.29 10.07
C LEU A 224 5.93 -8.00 10.95
N ASP A 225 6.34 -8.42 12.13
CA ASP A 225 5.50 -8.97 13.18
C ASP A 225 6.17 -8.76 14.53
N ASN A 226 5.50 -9.08 15.63
CA ASN A 226 6.10 -8.94 16.97
C ASN A 226 5.99 -10.22 17.79
N PHE A 227 7.05 -10.51 18.54
CA PHE A 227 7.13 -11.55 19.55
C PHE A 227 7.15 -10.91 20.94
N GLY A 228 5.96 -10.61 21.47
CA GLY A 228 5.84 -9.75 22.66
C GLY A 228 6.31 -8.32 22.32
N GLU A 229 7.27 -7.81 23.07
CA GLU A 229 7.87 -6.48 22.86
C GLU A 229 8.98 -6.43 21.80
N VAL A 230 9.37 -7.60 21.25
CA VAL A 230 10.43 -7.73 20.25
C VAL A 230 9.82 -7.71 18.85
N LEU A 231 10.18 -6.72 18.05
CA LEU A 231 9.86 -6.68 16.63
C LEU A 231 10.65 -7.74 15.88
N ILE A 232 9.99 -8.50 15.03
CA ILE A 232 10.58 -9.41 14.04
C ILE A 232 10.46 -8.75 12.68
N ALA A 233 11.59 -8.50 12.03
CA ALA A 233 11.65 -7.85 10.73
C ALA A 233 12.46 -8.70 9.74
N THR A 234 11.80 -9.19 8.70
CA THR A 234 12.43 -10.03 7.67
C THR A 234 12.43 -9.31 6.33
N ILE A 235 13.59 -9.21 5.71
CA ILE A 235 13.70 -8.77 4.31
C ILE A 235 13.24 -9.93 3.42
N ALA A 236 12.34 -9.66 2.48
CA ALA A 236 11.85 -10.70 1.57
C ALA A 236 13.01 -11.39 0.82
N ASN A 237 13.06 -12.72 0.89
CA ASN A 237 14.15 -13.57 0.39
C ASN A 237 15.54 -13.28 1.04
N GLY A 238 15.52 -12.71 2.23
CA GLY A 238 16.71 -12.34 2.98
C GLY A 238 16.62 -12.71 4.45
N LYS A 239 17.47 -12.05 5.24
CA LYS A 239 17.64 -12.32 6.67
C LYS A 239 16.46 -11.79 7.49
N THR A 240 16.29 -12.41 8.66
CA THR A 240 15.41 -11.95 9.73
C THR A 240 16.21 -11.22 10.80
N PHE A 241 15.71 -10.09 11.23
CA PHE A 241 16.28 -9.22 12.26
C PHE A 241 15.30 -9.06 13.41
N THR A 242 15.82 -8.74 14.58
CA THR A 242 15.02 -8.42 15.76
C THR A 242 15.38 -7.05 16.29
N TRP A 243 14.37 -6.33 16.78
CA TRP A 243 14.53 -5.07 17.50
C TRP A 243 13.72 -5.15 18.80
N ASN A 244 14.35 -4.87 19.92
CA ASN A 244 13.72 -4.99 21.24
C ASN A 244 13.19 -3.65 21.74
N GLY A 245 11.87 -3.45 21.71
CA GLY A 245 11.19 -2.25 22.22
C GLY A 245 11.30 -2.09 23.73
N GLY A 246 11.46 -3.19 24.49
CA GLY A 246 11.63 -3.18 25.94
C GLY A 246 13.06 -2.93 26.42
N ALA A 247 14.02 -2.65 25.53
CA ALA A 247 15.39 -2.30 25.93
C ALA A 247 15.43 -0.96 26.68
N ALA A 248 16.45 -0.72 27.48
CA ALA A 248 16.59 0.52 28.27
C ALA A 248 16.63 1.80 27.40
N THR A 249 17.22 1.70 26.21
CA THR A 249 17.28 2.78 25.21
C THR A 249 16.94 2.24 23.82
N PRO A 250 15.69 1.81 23.58
CA PRO A 250 15.35 1.06 22.37
C PRO A 250 15.56 1.87 21.08
N LEU A 251 15.26 3.16 21.11
CA LEU A 251 15.28 4.03 19.93
C LEU A 251 16.68 4.39 19.42
N THR A 252 17.72 4.12 20.22
CA THR A 252 19.14 4.28 19.81
C THR A 252 19.74 2.97 19.27
N ASN A 253 19.04 1.85 19.45
CA ASN A 253 19.49 0.54 19.01
C ASN A 253 18.99 0.22 17.61
N ARG A 254 19.86 -0.37 16.79
CA ARG A 254 19.47 -0.88 15.48
C ARG A 254 18.97 -2.32 15.57
N ALA A 255 18.12 -2.71 14.64
CA ALA A 255 17.73 -4.10 14.48
C ALA A 255 18.95 -4.96 14.14
N SER A 256 19.00 -6.17 14.66
CA SER A 256 20.17 -7.04 14.57
C SER A 256 19.77 -8.50 14.46
N THR A 257 20.64 -9.31 13.86
CA THR A 257 20.56 -10.77 13.92
C THR A 257 21.19 -11.33 15.21
N ALA A 258 21.91 -10.49 15.98
CA ALA A 258 22.74 -10.89 17.11
C ALA A 258 22.12 -10.53 18.46
N THR A 259 20.84 -10.76 18.67
CA THR A 259 20.27 -10.63 20.01
C THR A 259 20.47 -11.94 20.78
N SER A 260 20.46 -11.85 22.12
CA SER A 260 20.55 -13.03 23.00
C SER A 260 19.46 -14.07 22.74
N ASN A 261 18.38 -13.66 22.07
CA ASN A 261 17.20 -14.47 21.77
C ASN A 261 17.10 -14.90 20.28
N PHE A 262 17.99 -14.43 19.40
CA PHE A 262 17.99 -14.77 17.97
C PHE A 262 19.42 -14.97 17.47
N GLN A 263 19.87 -16.22 17.43
CA GLN A 263 21.25 -16.55 17.06
C GLN A 263 21.35 -17.02 15.60
N THR A 264 22.26 -16.45 14.85
CA THR A 264 22.45 -16.69 13.41
C THR A 264 22.84 -18.13 13.04
N THR A 265 23.33 -18.92 13.96
CA THR A 265 23.81 -20.28 13.68
C THR A 265 22.71 -21.33 13.53
N ASN A 266 21.50 -21.06 14.05
CA ASN A 266 20.40 -22.02 14.08
C ASN A 266 19.13 -21.51 13.41
N ASN A 267 19.16 -20.31 12.84
CA ASN A 267 18.00 -19.66 12.23
C ASN A 267 18.10 -19.69 10.71
N PRO A 268 16.97 -19.73 9.99
CA PRO A 268 16.98 -19.55 8.55
C PRO A 268 17.62 -18.22 8.16
N THR A 269 18.47 -18.24 7.15
CA THR A 269 19.17 -17.05 6.66
C THR A 269 18.50 -16.44 5.44
N ALA A 270 17.52 -17.14 4.85
CA ALA A 270 16.67 -16.62 3.80
C ALA A 270 15.20 -17.08 4.02
N SER A 271 14.30 -16.11 4.03
CA SER A 271 12.86 -16.34 4.14
C SER A 271 12.11 -15.23 3.41
N ARG A 272 10.98 -15.57 2.82
CA ARG A 272 10.15 -14.57 2.13
C ARG A 272 9.23 -13.84 3.10
N ILE A 273 8.60 -14.57 4.02
CA ILE A 273 7.63 -14.07 4.98
C ILE A 273 7.90 -14.70 6.33
N THR A 274 7.77 -13.92 7.38
CA THR A 274 7.77 -14.42 8.76
C THR A 274 6.54 -13.92 9.49
N LEU A 275 6.03 -14.75 10.38
CA LEU A 275 4.94 -14.39 11.28
C LEU A 275 5.03 -15.19 12.59
N VAL A 276 4.46 -14.66 13.65
CA VAL A 276 4.37 -15.30 14.96
C VAL A 276 3.00 -15.91 15.14
N SER A 277 2.94 -17.19 15.49
CA SER A 277 1.67 -17.87 15.75
C SER A 277 0.90 -17.19 16.90
N PRO A 278 -0.36 -16.80 16.70
CA PRO A 278 -1.13 -16.08 17.72
C PRO A 278 -1.46 -16.95 18.95
N THR A 279 -1.56 -18.26 18.79
CA THR A 279 -1.99 -19.18 19.87
C THR A 279 -0.83 -19.84 20.61
N THR A 280 0.28 -20.11 19.92
CA THR A 280 1.37 -20.95 20.45
C THR A 280 2.72 -20.26 20.47
N ARG A 281 2.80 -19.03 19.93
CA ARG A 281 4.04 -18.23 19.88
C ARG A 281 5.23 -18.96 19.25
N HIS A 282 5.00 -19.70 18.17
CA HIS A 282 6.05 -20.17 17.28
C HIS A 282 6.37 -19.06 16.28
N LEU A 283 7.65 -18.87 15.97
CA LEU A 283 8.05 -18.05 14.83
C LEU A 283 8.07 -18.92 13.57
N ILE A 284 7.30 -18.52 12.57
CA ILE A 284 7.07 -19.28 11.35
C ILE A 284 7.74 -18.56 10.19
N HIS A 285 8.57 -19.29 9.45
CA HIS A 285 9.22 -18.86 8.23
C HIS A 285 8.56 -19.54 7.03
N LEU A 286 8.09 -18.73 6.07
CA LEU A 286 7.44 -19.19 4.85
C LEU A 286 8.33 -18.89 3.63
N ALA A 287 8.34 -19.81 2.66
CA ALA A 287 9.22 -19.77 1.50
C ALA A 287 10.69 -19.64 1.95
N THR A 288 11.16 -20.60 2.72
CA THR A 288 12.44 -20.56 3.41
C THR A 288 13.36 -21.69 2.98
N GLU A 289 14.55 -21.71 3.55
CA GLU A 289 15.60 -22.74 3.29
C GLU A 289 15.15 -24.13 3.74
N THR A 290 15.39 -25.13 2.91
CA THR A 290 15.26 -26.53 3.31
C THR A 290 16.42 -26.98 4.20
N THR A 291 17.59 -26.39 4.02
CA THR A 291 18.78 -26.57 4.88
C THR A 291 19.16 -25.25 5.51
N ILE A 292 19.04 -25.14 6.84
CA ILE A 292 19.34 -23.91 7.60
C ILE A 292 20.75 -23.43 7.30
N GLY A 293 20.88 -22.11 7.04
CA GLY A 293 22.15 -21.47 6.76
C GLY A 293 22.66 -21.62 5.32
N THR A 294 21.83 -22.18 4.42
CA THR A 294 22.20 -22.39 3.01
C THR A 294 21.16 -21.74 2.10
N THR A 295 21.36 -20.47 1.80
CA THR A 295 20.41 -19.64 1.03
C THR A 295 20.06 -20.22 -0.34
N THR A 296 20.97 -20.98 -0.96
CA THR A 296 20.73 -21.65 -2.26
C THR A 296 19.72 -22.80 -2.18
N THR A 297 19.31 -23.22 -0.97
CA THR A 297 18.29 -24.25 -0.75
C THR A 297 16.92 -23.66 -0.43
N GLN A 298 16.71 -22.37 -0.63
CA GLN A 298 15.40 -21.73 -0.46
C GLN A 298 14.40 -22.35 -1.43
N ASP A 299 13.26 -22.79 -0.90
CA ASP A 299 12.12 -23.33 -1.66
C ASP A 299 10.89 -22.46 -1.38
N ASP A 300 10.32 -21.92 -2.42
CA ASP A 300 9.19 -20.99 -2.37
C ASP A 300 7.90 -21.59 -1.78
N MET A 301 7.84 -22.92 -1.61
CA MET A 301 6.72 -23.66 -1.02
C MET A 301 7.03 -24.25 0.36
N PHE A 302 8.24 -24.04 0.88
CA PHE A 302 8.69 -24.65 2.11
C PHE A 302 8.42 -23.78 3.33
N ILE A 303 7.90 -24.41 4.39
CA ILE A 303 7.57 -23.78 5.67
C ILE A 303 8.45 -24.38 6.76
N ARG A 304 8.94 -23.54 7.64
CA ARG A 304 9.67 -23.93 8.84
C ARG A 304 9.15 -23.15 10.03
N PHE A 305 8.90 -23.80 11.14
CA PHE A 305 8.49 -23.16 12.38
C PHE A 305 9.44 -23.52 13.54
N SER A 306 9.61 -22.55 14.43
CA SER A 306 10.46 -22.69 15.61
C SER A 306 9.87 -23.63 16.66
N ASP A 307 10.61 -23.88 17.71
CA ASP A 307 10.04 -24.40 18.95
C ASP A 307 9.11 -23.39 19.62
N GLN A 308 8.18 -23.89 20.42
CA GLN A 308 7.23 -23.05 21.16
C GLN A 308 7.97 -22.10 22.12
N GLU A 309 7.58 -20.82 22.13
CA GLU A 309 8.21 -19.76 22.94
C GLU A 309 9.71 -19.56 22.63
N GLY A 310 10.26 -20.25 21.63
CA GLY A 310 11.68 -20.26 21.31
C GLY A 310 11.93 -19.81 19.87
N ILE A 311 12.52 -18.63 19.66
CA ILE A 311 12.81 -18.11 18.33
C ILE A 311 14.17 -18.53 17.77
N ASN A 312 14.89 -19.41 18.45
CA ASN A 312 16.27 -19.85 18.10
C ASN A 312 16.38 -21.33 17.76
N THR A 313 15.30 -22.11 17.84
CA THR A 313 15.34 -23.55 17.66
C THR A 313 14.43 -23.97 16.52
N TYR A 314 14.99 -24.37 15.39
CA TYR A 314 14.27 -24.74 14.18
C TYR A 314 14.55 -26.16 13.69
N ALA A 315 15.52 -26.86 14.29
CA ALA A 315 15.78 -28.25 13.95
C ALA A 315 14.81 -29.16 14.73
N PRO A 316 13.97 -29.96 14.04
CA PRO A 316 13.04 -30.86 14.71
C PRO A 316 13.79 -31.93 15.51
N THR A 317 13.36 -32.17 16.75
CA THR A 317 13.84 -33.24 17.62
C THR A 317 12.67 -33.95 18.28
N ALA A 318 12.92 -35.08 18.95
CA ALA A 318 11.89 -35.81 19.66
C ALA A 318 11.31 -35.05 20.88
N THR A 319 11.97 -33.97 21.32
CA THR A 319 11.65 -33.26 22.57
C THR A 319 11.19 -31.81 22.34
N ASN A 320 11.23 -31.29 21.11
CA ASN A 320 10.78 -29.96 20.78
C ASN A 320 9.58 -29.98 19.82
N THR A 321 8.96 -28.82 19.63
CA THR A 321 7.81 -28.62 18.76
C THR A 321 8.16 -28.01 17.40
N ALA A 322 9.46 -27.80 17.14
CA ALA A 322 9.94 -27.31 15.85
C ALA A 322 9.61 -28.29 14.72
N GLY A 323 9.35 -27.77 13.54
CA GLY A 323 8.99 -28.63 12.41
C GLY A 323 9.07 -27.94 11.06
N THR A 324 8.76 -28.72 10.03
CA THR A 324 8.79 -28.27 8.65
C THR A 324 7.62 -28.88 7.86
N GLN A 325 7.18 -28.18 6.83
CA GLN A 325 6.18 -28.65 5.88
C GLN A 325 6.43 -28.03 4.52
N ARG A 326 6.19 -28.79 3.45
CA ARG A 326 6.15 -28.29 2.08
C ARG A 326 4.71 -28.32 1.57
N LEU A 327 4.22 -27.19 1.07
CA LEU A 327 2.90 -27.13 0.41
C LEU A 327 3.00 -27.75 -0.99
N GLN A 328 1.88 -28.24 -1.52
CA GLN A 328 1.87 -29.02 -2.77
C GLN A 328 1.21 -28.31 -3.95
N ASP A 329 0.19 -27.44 -3.70
CA ASP A 329 -0.55 -26.76 -4.76
C ASP A 329 -0.12 -25.28 -4.86
N GLY A 330 0.44 -24.92 -6.00
CA GLY A 330 1.02 -23.63 -6.32
C GLY A 330 2.51 -23.72 -6.66
N THR A 331 3.09 -22.59 -7.01
CA THR A 331 4.52 -22.48 -7.33
C THR A 331 5.29 -21.69 -6.26
N LYS A 332 4.61 -20.77 -5.57
CA LYS A 332 5.19 -19.98 -4.49
C LYS A 332 4.14 -19.52 -3.46
N ILE A 333 4.57 -19.36 -2.23
CA ILE A 333 3.78 -18.74 -1.17
C ILE A 333 3.78 -17.23 -1.40
N MET A 334 2.59 -16.66 -1.60
CA MET A 334 2.37 -15.25 -1.90
C MET A 334 2.24 -14.40 -0.64
N GLY A 335 1.49 -14.87 0.35
CA GLY A 335 1.20 -14.14 1.57
C GLY A 335 0.70 -15.04 2.69
N ALA A 336 0.68 -14.52 3.90
CA ALA A 336 0.05 -15.16 5.05
C ALA A 336 -0.55 -14.14 5.99
N LEU A 337 -1.62 -14.55 6.68
CA LEU A 337 -2.38 -13.71 7.58
C LEU A 337 -2.76 -14.48 8.83
N LYS A 338 -2.66 -13.84 9.99
CA LYS A 338 -3.15 -14.39 11.25
C LYS A 338 -4.66 -14.21 11.34
N ALA A 339 -5.40 -15.30 11.40
CA ALA A 339 -6.80 -15.31 11.78
C ALA A 339 -6.92 -15.79 13.24
N LYS A 340 -8.11 -15.71 13.83
CA LYS A 340 -8.34 -15.91 15.27
C LYS A 340 -7.63 -17.13 15.88
N GLU A 341 -7.73 -18.31 15.27
CA GLU A 341 -7.12 -19.56 15.75
C GLU A 341 -6.30 -20.28 14.68
N THR A 342 -6.23 -19.71 13.50
CA THR A 342 -5.58 -20.29 12.33
C THR A 342 -4.67 -19.28 11.66
N ILE A 343 -3.70 -19.77 10.94
CA ILE A 343 -2.90 -18.98 10.02
C ILE A 343 -3.37 -19.35 8.62
N LEU A 344 -3.74 -18.35 7.85
CA LEU A 344 -4.10 -18.48 6.45
C LEU A 344 -2.83 -18.28 5.61
N ILE A 345 -2.56 -19.21 4.71
CA ILE A 345 -1.37 -19.15 3.84
C ILE A 345 -1.84 -19.28 2.41
N TRP A 346 -1.60 -18.24 1.62
CA TRP A 346 -1.92 -18.22 0.20
C TRP A 346 -0.69 -18.59 -0.63
N THR A 347 -0.93 -19.45 -1.59
CA THR A 347 -0.03 -19.60 -2.73
C THR A 347 -0.53 -18.74 -3.90
N ASP A 348 0.15 -18.77 -5.01
CA ASP A 348 -0.31 -18.18 -6.28
C ASP A 348 -1.59 -18.83 -6.84
N ASN A 349 -1.99 -20.00 -6.33
CA ASN A 349 -3.18 -20.73 -6.78
C ASN A 349 -4.19 -21.07 -5.69
N ALA A 350 -3.74 -21.38 -4.47
CA ALA A 350 -4.56 -22.00 -3.44
C ALA A 350 -4.49 -21.27 -2.10
N LEU A 351 -5.50 -21.53 -1.25
CA LEU A 351 -5.50 -21.13 0.16
C LEU A 351 -5.36 -22.36 1.05
N TYR A 352 -4.43 -22.29 2.00
CA TYR A 352 -4.21 -23.27 3.06
C TYR A 352 -4.51 -22.67 4.43
N THR A 353 -5.02 -23.50 5.33
CA THR A 353 -5.10 -23.21 6.76
C THR A 353 -4.02 -23.97 7.50
N MET A 354 -3.33 -23.32 8.42
CA MET A 354 -2.37 -23.89 9.33
C MET A 354 -2.92 -23.76 10.75
N LYS A 355 -3.17 -24.88 11.42
CA LYS A 355 -3.75 -24.95 12.76
C LYS A 355 -2.83 -25.72 13.70
N PHE A 356 -2.75 -25.30 14.95
CA PHE A 356 -2.09 -26.08 15.98
C PHE A 356 -2.91 -27.34 16.32
N VAL A 357 -2.29 -28.50 16.18
CA VAL A 357 -2.92 -29.82 16.43
C VAL A 357 -2.25 -30.57 17.57
N GLY A 358 -1.12 -30.07 18.09
CA GLY A 358 -0.36 -30.71 19.15
C GLY A 358 0.52 -31.87 18.67
N ALA A 359 1.13 -32.55 19.62
CA ALA A 359 2.05 -33.67 19.35
C ALA A 359 1.30 -34.84 18.66
N PRO A 360 1.95 -35.54 17.70
CA PRO A 360 3.36 -35.40 17.32
C PRO A 360 3.63 -34.37 16.19
N PHE A 361 2.60 -33.79 15.58
CA PHE A 361 2.77 -33.01 14.34
C PHE A 361 2.90 -31.49 14.56
N THR A 362 2.63 -30.96 15.74
CA THR A 362 2.60 -29.55 16.10
C THR A 362 1.55 -28.77 15.31
N PHE A 363 1.67 -28.67 13.99
CA PHE A 363 0.71 -28.01 13.10
C PHE A 363 0.16 -28.96 12.06
N GLY A 364 -1.16 -28.83 11.81
CA GLY A 364 -1.86 -29.44 10.68
C GLY A 364 -2.06 -28.42 9.56
N PHE A 365 -1.93 -28.87 8.33
CA PHE A 365 -2.10 -28.07 7.12
C PHE A 365 -3.26 -28.66 6.29
N GLU A 366 -4.20 -27.80 5.93
CA GLU A 366 -5.35 -28.18 5.12
C GLU A 366 -5.54 -27.20 3.97
N GLN A 367 -5.70 -27.71 2.75
CA GLN A 367 -6.06 -26.90 1.60
C GLN A 367 -7.56 -26.67 1.60
N VAL A 368 -7.99 -25.41 1.71
CA VAL A 368 -9.40 -25.02 1.83
C VAL A 368 -9.97 -24.35 0.59
N GLY A 369 -9.11 -24.02 -0.38
CA GLY A 369 -9.54 -23.43 -1.65
C GLY A 369 -8.52 -23.57 -2.76
N THR A 370 -9.02 -23.61 -4.00
CA THR A 370 -8.23 -23.63 -5.24
C THR A 370 -8.67 -22.51 -6.16
N ASN A 371 -7.82 -22.08 -7.10
CA ASN A 371 -8.09 -20.97 -8.01
C ASN A 371 -8.46 -19.65 -7.31
N CYS A 372 -7.99 -19.46 -6.09
CA CYS A 372 -8.24 -18.30 -5.23
C CYS A 372 -6.93 -17.70 -4.67
N GLY A 373 -5.82 -17.87 -5.39
CA GLY A 373 -4.51 -17.39 -4.99
C GLY A 373 -4.48 -15.89 -4.72
N LEU A 374 -3.46 -15.43 -4.00
CA LEU A 374 -3.30 -14.03 -3.62
C LEU A 374 -2.50 -13.28 -4.69
N ILE A 375 -2.93 -12.08 -5.06
CA ILE A 375 -2.25 -11.27 -6.09
C ILE A 375 -0.90 -10.68 -5.60
N GLY A 376 -0.77 -10.42 -4.31
CA GLY A 376 0.44 -9.87 -3.70
C GLY A 376 0.43 -10.02 -2.19
N LYS A 377 1.61 -9.96 -1.56
CA LYS A 377 1.81 -10.25 -0.14
C LYS A 377 0.85 -9.50 0.79
N ASN A 378 0.62 -8.22 0.53
CA ASN A 378 -0.17 -7.34 1.38
C ASN A 378 -1.62 -7.15 0.88
N ALA A 379 -2.10 -7.99 -0.03
CA ALA A 379 -3.43 -7.85 -0.65
C ALA A 379 -4.57 -8.54 0.11
N ALA A 380 -4.33 -8.96 1.36
CA ALA A 380 -5.30 -9.61 2.23
C ALA A 380 -5.41 -8.91 3.59
N VAL A 381 -6.61 -8.88 4.15
CA VAL A 381 -6.91 -8.41 5.52
C VAL A 381 -7.88 -9.35 6.21
N GLU A 382 -7.87 -9.34 7.53
CA GLU A 382 -8.81 -10.11 8.36
C GLU A 382 -9.54 -9.19 9.31
N ILE A 383 -10.82 -9.44 9.49
CA ILE A 383 -11.65 -8.81 10.51
C ILE A 383 -12.71 -9.80 11.00
N ASP A 384 -12.86 -9.88 12.32
CA ASP A 384 -13.87 -10.71 13.01
C ASP A 384 -13.88 -12.18 12.57
N GLY A 385 -12.71 -12.71 12.20
CA GLY A 385 -12.55 -14.10 11.75
C GLY A 385 -12.82 -14.30 10.25
N ILE A 386 -13.14 -13.25 9.50
CA ILE A 386 -13.33 -13.30 8.06
C ILE A 386 -12.12 -12.67 7.36
N ALA A 387 -11.48 -13.41 6.48
CA ALA A 387 -10.41 -12.88 5.64
C ALA A 387 -10.97 -12.43 4.29
N TYR A 388 -10.53 -11.26 3.83
CA TYR A 388 -10.86 -10.69 2.53
C TYR A 388 -9.57 -10.49 1.73
N TRP A 389 -9.56 -10.85 0.45
CA TRP A 389 -8.37 -10.65 -0.38
C TRP A 389 -8.69 -10.40 -1.86
N MET A 390 -7.72 -9.77 -2.51
CA MET A 390 -7.69 -9.60 -3.96
C MET A 390 -6.86 -10.72 -4.60
N SER A 391 -7.45 -11.42 -5.53
CA SER A 391 -6.81 -12.41 -6.40
C SER A 391 -6.65 -11.83 -7.80
N PRO A 392 -5.78 -12.37 -8.67
CA PRO A 392 -5.78 -12.01 -10.10
C PRO A 392 -7.12 -12.28 -10.82
N LYS A 393 -8.03 -13.04 -10.20
CA LYS A 393 -9.30 -13.49 -10.78
C LYS A 393 -10.54 -12.86 -10.14
N GLY A 394 -10.39 -11.90 -9.24
CA GLY A 394 -11.50 -11.28 -8.53
C GLY A 394 -11.26 -11.14 -7.03
N PHE A 395 -12.31 -10.82 -6.31
CA PHE A 395 -12.28 -10.66 -4.86
C PHE A 395 -12.87 -11.89 -4.18
N PHE A 396 -12.28 -12.27 -3.07
CA PHE A 396 -12.70 -13.45 -2.31
C PHE A 396 -12.80 -13.15 -0.81
N ALA A 397 -13.57 -13.96 -0.11
CA ALA A 397 -13.63 -14.01 1.34
C ALA A 397 -13.55 -15.45 1.86
N PHE A 398 -13.05 -15.60 3.08
CA PHE A 398 -13.00 -16.86 3.81
C PHE A 398 -13.58 -16.66 5.21
N ASP A 399 -14.67 -17.37 5.49
CA ASP A 399 -15.35 -17.42 6.79
C ASP A 399 -15.44 -18.86 7.35
N GLY A 400 -14.47 -19.70 6.94
CA GLY A 400 -14.49 -21.15 7.10
C GLY A 400 -14.65 -21.85 5.74
N THR A 401 -15.15 -21.15 4.72
CA THR A 401 -15.23 -21.59 3.33
C THR A 401 -14.81 -20.44 2.40
N VAL A 402 -14.16 -20.79 1.29
CA VAL A 402 -13.78 -19.79 0.28
C VAL A 402 -15.01 -19.41 -0.55
N LYS A 403 -15.27 -18.11 -0.65
CA LYS A 403 -16.38 -17.54 -1.43
C LYS A 403 -15.86 -16.43 -2.34
N SER A 404 -16.28 -16.45 -3.60
CA SER A 404 -16.11 -15.30 -4.48
C SER A 404 -17.06 -14.18 -4.04
N LEU A 405 -16.56 -12.95 -4.00
CA LEU A 405 -17.34 -11.76 -3.66
C LEU A 405 -17.87 -11.13 -4.95
N PRO A 406 -19.19 -11.04 -5.13
CA PRO A 406 -19.74 -10.29 -6.25
C PRO A 406 -19.33 -8.81 -6.15
N CYS A 407 -18.81 -8.24 -7.23
CA CYS A 407 -18.31 -6.87 -7.26
C CYS A 407 -18.93 -6.08 -8.41
N THR A 408 -19.55 -4.95 -8.10
CA THR A 408 -20.19 -4.08 -9.10
C THR A 408 -19.23 -3.18 -9.86
N VAL A 409 -17.94 -3.23 -9.52
CA VAL A 409 -16.86 -2.47 -10.17
C VAL A 409 -15.72 -3.38 -10.65
N GLU A 410 -15.97 -4.69 -10.76
CA GLU A 410 -14.94 -5.72 -11.02
C GLU A 410 -14.20 -5.47 -12.34
N ASP A 411 -14.93 -5.34 -13.45
CA ASP A 411 -14.34 -5.11 -14.77
C ASP A 411 -13.52 -3.81 -14.78
N HIS A 412 -14.04 -2.73 -14.18
CA HIS A 412 -13.33 -1.46 -14.09
C HIS A 412 -11.98 -1.57 -13.34
N VAL A 413 -11.90 -2.42 -12.32
CA VAL A 413 -10.66 -2.66 -11.58
C VAL A 413 -9.71 -3.54 -12.38
N PHE A 414 -10.17 -4.71 -12.84
CA PHE A 414 -9.31 -5.73 -13.44
C PHE A 414 -8.92 -5.45 -14.90
N GLU A 415 -9.65 -4.62 -15.63
CA GLU A 415 -9.22 -4.09 -16.94
C GLU A 415 -8.14 -3.00 -16.81
N ASN A 416 -8.05 -2.37 -15.65
CA ASN A 416 -7.15 -1.23 -15.43
C ASN A 416 -5.93 -1.54 -14.57
N ILE A 417 -5.94 -2.63 -13.80
CA ILE A 417 -4.87 -3.00 -12.89
C ILE A 417 -3.64 -3.53 -13.64
N ASP A 418 -2.45 -3.15 -13.20
CA ASP A 418 -1.22 -3.82 -13.61
C ASP A 418 -0.96 -5.04 -12.72
N THR A 419 -1.44 -6.21 -13.16
CA THR A 419 -1.28 -7.47 -12.41
C THR A 419 0.17 -7.91 -12.27
N THR A 420 1.06 -7.41 -13.11
CA THR A 420 2.50 -7.70 -13.03
C THR A 420 3.13 -7.05 -11.80
N LYS A 421 2.53 -5.97 -11.29
CA LYS A 421 2.94 -5.25 -10.08
C LYS A 421 2.15 -5.68 -8.83
N GLY A 422 1.60 -6.89 -8.82
CA GLY A 422 0.77 -7.41 -7.72
C GLY A 422 1.41 -7.29 -6.33
N GLN A 423 2.73 -7.42 -6.23
CA GLN A 423 3.46 -7.28 -4.95
C GLN A 423 3.43 -5.86 -4.35
N GLN A 424 3.00 -4.85 -5.12
CA GLN A 424 2.84 -3.47 -4.63
C GLN A 424 1.44 -3.21 -4.08
N ILE A 425 0.47 -4.09 -4.37
CA ILE A 425 -0.91 -3.95 -3.91
C ILE A 425 -0.93 -4.08 -2.39
N THR A 426 -1.62 -3.16 -1.74
CA THR A 426 -1.81 -3.18 -0.30
C THR A 426 -3.29 -3.14 0.04
N ALA A 427 -3.70 -4.02 0.95
CA ALA A 427 -5.03 -3.99 1.54
C ALA A 427 -4.98 -3.25 2.88
N GLY A 428 -6.02 -2.53 3.18
CA GLY A 428 -6.23 -1.82 4.44
C GLY A 428 -7.61 -2.08 5.01
N LEU A 429 -7.72 -2.01 6.31
CA LEU A 429 -8.97 -2.09 7.04
C LEU A 429 -9.26 -0.72 7.66
N ASN A 430 -10.47 -0.21 7.51
CA ASN A 430 -10.96 0.96 8.22
C ASN A 430 -12.15 0.55 9.10
N ASN A 431 -11.85 0.18 10.35
CA ASN A 431 -12.85 -0.29 11.30
C ASN A 431 -13.90 0.77 11.66
N LEU A 432 -13.55 2.06 11.58
CA LEU A 432 -14.48 3.16 11.89
C LEU A 432 -15.70 3.16 10.96
N PHE A 433 -15.53 2.66 9.73
CA PHE A 433 -16.56 2.68 8.69
C PHE A 433 -16.84 1.31 8.08
N THR A 434 -16.29 0.25 8.64
CA THR A 434 -16.48 -1.14 8.18
C THR A 434 -16.06 -1.33 6.71
N GLU A 435 -14.91 -0.79 6.34
CA GLU A 435 -14.38 -0.76 4.99
C GLU A 435 -13.14 -1.66 4.86
N VAL A 436 -13.09 -2.46 3.80
CA VAL A 436 -11.86 -3.10 3.30
C VAL A 436 -11.45 -2.36 2.04
N ILE A 437 -10.22 -1.87 2.01
CA ILE A 437 -9.67 -1.03 0.95
C ILE A 437 -8.51 -1.75 0.29
N TRP A 438 -8.46 -1.82 -1.04
CA TRP A 438 -7.29 -2.25 -1.80
C TRP A 438 -6.76 -1.10 -2.62
N TYR A 439 -5.50 -0.73 -2.38
CA TYR A 439 -4.75 0.23 -3.19
C TYR A 439 -3.93 -0.54 -4.22
N TYR A 440 -4.01 -0.14 -5.48
CA TYR A 440 -3.39 -0.85 -6.59
C TYR A 440 -2.81 0.10 -7.65
N PRO A 441 -1.78 -0.33 -8.39
CA PRO A 441 -1.26 0.41 -9.53
C PRO A 441 -2.12 0.19 -10.77
N SER A 442 -2.52 1.27 -11.45
CA SER A 442 -3.14 1.16 -12.76
C SER A 442 -2.13 0.78 -13.84
N ALA A 443 -2.61 0.36 -15.02
CA ALA A 443 -1.79 -0.11 -16.13
C ALA A 443 -0.66 0.84 -16.56
N ASN A 444 -0.83 2.15 -16.34
CA ASN A 444 0.14 3.18 -16.70
C ASN A 444 0.91 3.76 -15.51
N SER A 445 0.73 3.21 -14.32
CA SER A 445 1.37 3.71 -13.11
C SER A 445 2.49 2.78 -12.64
N GLU A 446 3.59 3.34 -12.16
CA GLU A 446 4.68 2.60 -11.52
C GLU A 446 4.36 2.25 -10.06
N TYR A 447 3.51 3.03 -9.41
CA TYR A 447 3.10 2.90 -8.01
C TYR A 447 1.59 2.88 -7.87
N ASN A 448 1.09 2.53 -6.68
CA ASN A 448 -0.34 2.58 -6.39
C ASN A 448 -0.88 4.00 -6.62
N ASP A 449 -1.91 4.11 -7.43
CA ASP A 449 -2.56 5.38 -7.82
C ASP A 449 -4.08 5.31 -7.76
N LYS A 450 -4.65 4.14 -7.49
CA LYS A 450 -6.09 3.89 -7.39
C LYS A 450 -6.43 3.03 -6.19
N TYR A 451 -7.69 3.10 -5.79
CA TYR A 451 -8.23 2.23 -4.77
C TYR A 451 -9.62 1.70 -5.13
N VAL A 452 -9.95 0.56 -4.54
CA VAL A 452 -11.29 -0.02 -4.52
C VAL A 452 -11.65 -0.41 -3.09
N VAL A 453 -12.90 -0.18 -2.70
CA VAL A 453 -13.40 -0.42 -1.35
C VAL A 453 -14.61 -1.31 -1.38
N LEU A 454 -14.64 -2.29 -0.48
CA LEU A 454 -15.82 -3.01 -0.06
C LEU A 454 -16.27 -2.49 1.31
N ASN A 455 -17.44 -1.90 1.39
CA ASN A 455 -18.06 -1.62 2.69
C ASN A 455 -18.87 -2.86 3.12
N PHE A 456 -18.28 -3.69 3.97
CA PHE A 456 -18.89 -4.95 4.38
C PHE A 456 -20.06 -4.73 5.36
N GLY A 457 -20.02 -3.68 6.18
CA GLY A 457 -21.12 -3.33 7.09
C GLY A 457 -22.37 -2.86 6.35
N GLU A 458 -22.24 -1.94 5.40
CA GLU A 458 -23.35 -1.50 4.55
C GLU A 458 -23.86 -2.65 3.66
N THR A 459 -22.96 -3.50 3.14
CA THR A 459 -23.33 -4.69 2.37
C THR A 459 -24.22 -5.64 3.19
N ALA A 460 -23.88 -5.89 4.44
CA ALA A 460 -24.65 -6.73 5.35
C ALA A 460 -26.00 -6.08 5.72
N LEU A 461 -26.02 -4.76 5.92
CA LEU A 461 -27.21 -4.01 6.32
C LEU A 461 -28.26 -3.93 5.19
N VAL A 462 -27.84 -3.62 3.98
CA VAL A 462 -28.75 -3.29 2.86
C VAL A 462 -29.09 -4.54 2.04
N LYS A 463 -28.28 -5.61 2.11
CA LYS A 463 -28.45 -6.88 1.39
C LYS A 463 -28.65 -6.69 -0.12
N ILE A 464 -27.88 -5.77 -0.71
CA ILE A 464 -27.94 -5.50 -2.15
C ILE A 464 -27.14 -6.58 -2.89
N PRO A 465 -27.69 -7.15 -3.97
CA PRO A 465 -26.90 -8.00 -4.86
C PRO A 465 -25.66 -7.26 -5.38
N GLY A 466 -24.49 -7.90 -5.31
CA GLY A 466 -23.23 -7.30 -5.73
C GLY A 466 -22.49 -6.51 -4.66
N GLY A 467 -23.08 -6.31 -3.45
CA GLY A 467 -22.41 -5.58 -2.35
C GLY A 467 -22.33 -4.07 -2.54
N VAL A 468 -21.73 -3.37 -1.57
CA VAL A 468 -21.52 -1.92 -1.59
C VAL A 468 -20.05 -1.65 -1.88
N TRP A 469 -19.75 -1.37 -3.13
CA TRP A 469 -18.42 -1.10 -3.64
C TRP A 469 -18.29 0.34 -4.10
N TYR A 470 -17.08 0.90 -4.01
CA TYR A 470 -16.73 2.19 -4.60
C TYR A 470 -15.24 2.28 -4.90
N THR A 471 -14.88 3.22 -5.75
CA THR A 471 -13.52 3.39 -6.28
C THR A 471 -13.08 4.84 -6.18
N GLY A 472 -11.78 5.07 -6.25
CA GLY A 472 -11.21 6.41 -6.33
C GLY A 472 -9.73 6.40 -6.71
N THR A 473 -9.12 7.58 -6.65
CA THR A 473 -7.79 7.86 -7.20
C THR A 473 -6.74 8.18 -6.14
N GLU A 474 -7.05 8.05 -4.85
CA GLU A 474 -6.03 8.29 -3.81
C GLU A 474 -5.04 7.13 -3.72
N ALA A 475 -3.76 7.47 -3.53
CA ALA A 475 -2.66 6.51 -3.46
C ALA A 475 -2.22 6.24 -2.03
N ARG A 476 -2.06 4.95 -1.68
CA ARG A 476 -1.39 4.50 -0.45
C ARG A 476 -0.51 3.31 -0.75
N THR A 477 0.64 3.25 -0.07
CA THR A 477 1.62 2.16 -0.26
C THR A 477 1.67 1.18 0.89
N SER A 478 1.19 1.58 2.08
CA SER A 478 0.92 0.71 3.21
C SER A 478 -0.17 1.30 4.10
N TRP A 479 -0.81 0.42 4.89
CA TRP A 479 -1.93 0.77 5.77
C TRP A 479 -1.88 -0.05 7.04
N VAL A 480 -2.19 0.56 8.17
CA VAL A 480 -2.39 -0.13 9.44
C VAL A 480 -3.55 0.50 10.20
N ASP A 481 -4.50 -0.34 10.63
CA ASP A 481 -5.57 0.02 11.56
C ASP A 481 -5.43 -0.91 12.78
N ALA A 482 -4.82 -0.40 13.82
CA ALA A 482 -4.57 -1.15 15.05
C ALA A 482 -5.29 -0.49 16.22
N THR A 483 -5.94 -1.30 17.03
CA THR A 483 -6.73 -0.82 18.19
C THR A 483 -5.95 0.00 19.22
N ILE A 484 -4.62 -0.06 19.18
CA ILE A 484 -3.75 0.78 20.02
C ILE A 484 -3.76 2.26 19.60
N TYR A 485 -4.22 2.56 18.39
CA TYR A 485 -4.44 3.91 17.88
C TYR A 485 -5.93 4.12 17.55
N PRO A 486 -6.46 5.34 17.77
CA PRO A 486 -7.89 5.59 17.56
C PRO A 486 -8.28 5.68 16.09
N LYS A 487 -7.30 5.81 15.19
CA LYS A 487 -7.50 6.04 13.76
C LYS A 487 -6.44 5.29 12.94
N PRO A 488 -6.74 4.91 11.69
CA PRO A 488 -5.78 4.21 10.85
C PRO A 488 -4.65 5.13 10.38
N PHE A 489 -3.47 4.53 10.21
CA PHE A 489 -2.30 5.17 9.63
C PHE A 489 -2.03 4.62 8.24
N ALA A 490 -1.57 5.47 7.33
CA ALA A 490 -1.22 5.09 5.97
C ALA A 490 -0.02 5.87 5.46
N THR A 491 0.67 5.30 4.48
CA THR A 491 1.81 5.95 3.83
C THR A 491 1.48 6.31 2.39
N LYS A 492 1.95 7.49 1.96
CA LYS A 492 1.85 7.96 0.57
C LYS A 492 3.25 8.21 0.03
N TYR A 493 3.56 7.63 -1.11
CA TYR A 493 4.83 7.80 -1.79
C TYR A 493 4.72 8.85 -2.90
N ASP A 494 5.77 9.67 -3.02
CA ASP A 494 5.98 10.64 -4.09
C ASP A 494 7.37 10.44 -4.67
N SER A 495 7.44 10.00 -5.93
CA SER A 495 8.70 9.74 -6.62
C SER A 495 9.44 11.00 -7.06
N THR A 496 8.79 12.16 -7.04
CA THR A 496 9.34 13.43 -7.56
C THR A 496 9.99 14.28 -6.48
N ALA A 497 9.71 13.98 -5.22
CA ALA A 497 10.22 14.71 -4.07
C ALA A 497 11.31 13.92 -3.32
N THR A 498 12.13 14.60 -2.55
CA THR A 498 13.24 14.01 -1.79
C THR A 498 12.85 13.79 -0.35
N GLY A 499 13.09 12.58 0.17
CA GLY A 499 12.86 12.24 1.58
C GLY A 499 13.88 12.92 2.49
N THR A 500 13.45 13.29 3.70
CA THR A 500 14.29 14.01 4.65
C THR A 500 14.85 13.14 5.76
N PHE A 501 14.32 11.93 5.95
CA PHE A 501 14.73 11.03 7.03
C PHE A 501 14.81 9.56 6.60
N PRO A 502 15.88 8.81 6.94
CA PRO A 502 17.18 9.33 7.40
C PRO A 502 17.82 10.21 6.33
N ALA A 503 18.51 11.26 6.76
CA ALA A 503 19.15 12.18 5.82
C ALA A 503 20.25 11.48 5.02
N ILE A 504 20.26 11.67 3.71
CA ILE A 504 21.28 11.15 2.79
C ILE A 504 21.91 12.33 2.06
N VAL A 505 23.23 12.41 2.15
CA VAL A 505 23.99 13.47 1.47
C VAL A 505 24.08 13.16 -0.03
N GLY A 506 23.82 14.16 -0.87
CA GLY A 506 23.91 14.01 -2.32
C GLY A 506 22.92 12.99 -2.92
N GLU A 507 21.79 12.77 -2.24
CA GLU A 507 20.73 11.88 -2.71
C GLU A 507 20.25 12.24 -4.11
N SER A 508 19.94 11.23 -4.92
CA SER A 508 19.30 11.39 -6.23
C SER A 508 18.25 10.32 -6.46
N GLY A 509 17.01 10.77 -6.64
CA GLY A 509 15.93 9.95 -7.19
C GLY A 509 15.39 8.83 -6.27
N LEU A 510 15.58 8.90 -4.96
CA LEU A 510 15.03 7.90 -4.04
C LEU A 510 13.54 8.12 -3.72
N GLY A 511 13.04 9.35 -3.91
CA GLY A 511 11.66 9.72 -3.59
C GLY A 511 11.40 9.84 -2.08
N GLN A 512 10.18 10.23 -1.74
CA GLN A 512 9.77 10.39 -0.35
C GLN A 512 8.48 9.64 -0.03
N THR A 513 8.35 9.19 1.20
CA THR A 513 7.10 8.68 1.77
C THR A 513 6.66 9.55 2.94
N THR A 514 5.39 9.95 2.94
CA THR A 514 4.75 10.67 4.05
C THR A 514 3.88 9.71 4.85
N LEU A 515 3.91 9.80 6.18
CA LEU A 515 3.03 9.07 7.09
C LEU A 515 1.83 9.93 7.46
N PHE A 516 0.62 9.44 7.21
CA PHE A 516 -0.63 10.12 7.49
C PHE A 516 -1.48 9.36 8.51
N GLU A 517 -2.14 10.09 9.41
CA GLU A 517 -3.31 9.64 10.14
C GLU A 517 -4.55 9.96 9.32
N HIS A 518 -5.39 8.97 9.08
CA HIS A 518 -6.64 9.11 8.33
C HIS A 518 -7.80 9.51 9.21
N GLU A 519 -8.92 9.91 8.58
CA GLU A 519 -10.16 10.34 9.24
C GLU A 519 -9.97 11.55 10.17
N VAL A 520 -9.07 12.47 9.78
CA VAL A 520 -8.77 13.71 10.50
C VAL A 520 -9.19 14.91 9.67
N GLY A 521 -10.20 15.65 10.16
CA GLY A 521 -10.71 16.83 9.45
C GLY A 521 -11.36 16.50 8.10
N THR A 522 -11.26 17.43 7.15
CA THR A 522 -11.87 17.34 5.81
C THR A 522 -10.85 17.36 4.68
N ASP A 523 -9.60 17.69 4.98
CA ASP A 523 -8.57 17.97 3.99
C ASP A 523 -7.28 17.23 4.30
N GLN A 524 -6.31 17.30 3.39
CA GLN A 524 -4.96 16.82 3.62
C GLN A 524 -4.12 17.91 4.29
N VAL A 525 -3.54 17.60 5.46
CA VAL A 525 -2.52 18.43 6.10
C VAL A 525 -1.14 17.81 5.84
N ASN A 526 -0.30 18.54 5.14
CA ASN A 526 1.04 18.11 4.73
C ASN A 526 2.08 18.23 5.88
N PRO A 527 3.27 17.59 5.78
CA PRO A 527 4.33 17.68 6.80
C PRO A 527 4.78 19.12 7.13
N ASN A 528 4.70 20.03 6.17
CA ASN A 528 5.03 21.45 6.35
C ASN A 528 3.86 22.27 6.94
N GLY A 529 2.75 21.65 7.35
CA GLY A 529 1.56 22.30 7.90
C GLY A 529 0.64 22.92 6.85
N THR A 530 0.95 22.85 5.56
CA THR A 530 0.05 23.37 4.52
C THR A 530 -1.14 22.43 4.33
N THR A 531 -2.32 23.01 4.06
CA THR A 531 -3.55 22.26 3.80
C THR A 531 -3.81 22.20 2.31
N THR A 532 -4.09 21.00 1.81
CA THR A 532 -4.52 20.72 0.44
C THR A 532 -5.95 20.20 0.46
N ALA A 533 -6.82 20.77 -0.35
CA ALA A 533 -8.21 20.31 -0.44
C ALA A 533 -8.29 18.86 -0.91
N VAL A 534 -9.05 18.03 -0.20
CA VAL A 534 -9.46 16.70 -0.68
C VAL A 534 -10.71 16.90 -1.52
N THR A 535 -10.54 16.78 -2.83
CA THR A 535 -11.66 16.87 -3.77
C THR A 535 -12.47 15.58 -3.75
N SER A 536 -13.78 15.69 -3.88
CA SER A 536 -14.66 14.52 -3.97
C SER A 536 -15.78 14.76 -4.98
N PHE A 537 -16.26 13.69 -5.59
CA PHE A 537 -17.47 13.74 -6.39
C PHE A 537 -18.20 12.40 -6.40
N ILE A 538 -19.52 12.49 -6.68
CA ILE A 538 -20.35 11.33 -6.99
C ILE A 538 -21.31 11.67 -8.14
N LYS A 539 -21.53 10.71 -9.04
CA LYS A 539 -22.40 10.85 -10.22
C LYS A 539 -23.46 9.75 -10.25
N SER A 540 -24.71 10.13 -10.49
CA SER A 540 -25.83 9.19 -10.63
C SER A 540 -25.91 8.58 -12.03
N PHE A 541 -26.67 7.48 -12.13
CA PHE A 541 -27.15 6.94 -13.40
C PHE A 541 -28.00 7.96 -14.17
N ASP A 542 -28.29 7.65 -15.45
CA ASP A 542 -29.15 8.46 -16.29
C ASP A 542 -30.64 8.18 -15.98
N ILE A 543 -31.27 9.08 -15.24
CA ILE A 543 -32.64 8.99 -14.76
C ILE A 543 -33.62 9.35 -15.91
N ASP A 544 -34.65 8.56 -16.13
CA ASP A 544 -35.77 8.87 -16.99
C ASP A 544 -37.10 8.98 -16.19
N LEU A 545 -38.16 9.53 -16.80
CA LEU A 545 -39.45 9.67 -16.12
C LEU A 545 -40.20 8.34 -15.98
N GLU A 546 -39.86 7.37 -16.76
CA GLU A 546 -40.62 6.12 -16.93
C GLU A 546 -40.11 4.97 -16.05
N SER A 547 -38.90 5.11 -15.51
CA SER A 547 -38.31 4.15 -14.57
C SER A 547 -39.16 3.97 -13.28
N ARG A 548 -40.16 4.79 -13.04
CA ARG A 548 -40.99 4.81 -11.83
C ARG A 548 -42.35 4.05 -11.93
N GLN A 549 -42.79 3.64 -13.10
CA GLN A 549 -44.04 2.89 -13.18
C GLN A 549 -43.85 1.39 -12.85
N ARG A 550 -43.71 1.12 -11.55
CA ARG A 550 -43.76 -0.25 -11.02
C ARG A 550 -45.09 -0.90 -11.38
N GLY A 551 -45.08 -1.89 -12.27
CA GLY A 551 -46.22 -2.75 -12.51
C GLY A 551 -46.66 -2.91 -13.98
N GLN A 552 -46.09 -2.19 -14.93
CA GLN A 552 -46.34 -2.45 -16.36
C GLN A 552 -45.31 -3.39 -16.96
N ARG A 553 -45.74 -4.36 -17.77
CA ARG A 553 -44.92 -5.37 -18.44
C ARG A 553 -44.00 -4.80 -19.54
N GLU A 554 -44.18 -3.57 -19.96
CA GLU A 554 -43.35 -2.89 -20.95
C GLU A 554 -42.80 -1.59 -20.33
N LYS A 555 -41.50 -1.51 -20.15
CA LYS A 555 -40.79 -0.30 -19.76
C LYS A 555 -40.65 0.62 -20.99
N LEU A 556 -41.39 1.70 -21.05
CA LEU A 556 -41.23 2.77 -22.07
C LEU A 556 -40.05 3.69 -21.67
N ALA A 557 -38.84 3.14 -21.67
CA ALA A 557 -37.66 3.82 -21.15
C ALA A 557 -37.17 4.89 -22.14
N GLY A 558 -37.14 6.14 -21.70
CA GLY A 558 -36.57 7.29 -22.43
C GLY A 558 -37.37 7.75 -23.65
N GLU A 559 -38.63 7.37 -23.82
CA GLU A 559 -39.45 7.84 -24.94
C GLU A 559 -39.88 9.29 -24.77
N THR A 560 -40.16 9.73 -23.53
CA THR A 560 -40.70 11.06 -23.25
C THR A 560 -39.61 12.05 -22.86
N PHE A 561 -39.65 13.26 -23.44
CA PHE A 561 -38.83 14.37 -22.96
C PHE A 561 -39.30 14.83 -21.60
N LEU A 562 -38.36 15.13 -20.72
CA LEU A 562 -38.60 15.77 -19.44
C LEU A 562 -38.19 17.24 -19.49
N ALA A 563 -38.99 18.12 -18.90
CA ALA A 563 -38.65 19.50 -18.61
C ALA A 563 -38.34 19.63 -17.12
N LEU A 564 -37.09 19.89 -16.81
CA LEU A 564 -36.62 20.15 -15.45
C LEU A 564 -36.81 21.63 -15.11
N ARG A 565 -37.49 21.93 -14.01
CA ARG A 565 -37.79 23.29 -13.57
C ARG A 565 -37.10 23.70 -12.30
N ARG A 566 -36.83 22.73 -11.42
CA ARG A 566 -36.29 23.01 -10.10
C ARG A 566 -35.55 21.80 -9.52
N PHE A 567 -34.46 22.08 -8.82
CA PHE A 567 -33.77 21.17 -7.93
C PHE A 567 -33.96 21.63 -6.47
N VAL A 568 -34.33 20.72 -5.59
CA VAL A 568 -34.44 20.94 -4.14
C VAL A 568 -33.34 20.14 -3.47
N PRO A 569 -32.27 20.81 -2.96
CA PRO A 569 -31.17 20.11 -2.30
C PRO A 569 -31.62 19.48 -0.99
N ASP A 570 -31.14 18.26 -0.73
CA ASP A 570 -31.38 17.54 0.52
C ASP A 570 -30.03 16.98 1.01
N PHE A 571 -29.38 17.72 1.90
CA PHE A 571 -28.13 17.32 2.53
C PHE A 571 -28.38 17.01 4.00
N LYS A 572 -27.99 15.81 4.43
CA LYS A 572 -28.00 15.43 5.86
C LYS A 572 -27.03 16.27 6.66
N SER A 573 -25.86 16.56 6.07
CA SER A 573 -24.89 17.52 6.60
C SER A 573 -24.18 18.20 5.44
N LEU A 574 -23.90 19.48 5.59
CA LEU A 574 -23.15 20.29 4.64
C LEU A 574 -22.31 21.30 5.43
N GLN A 575 -20.99 21.17 5.30
CA GLN A 575 -20.01 22.13 5.81
C GLN A 575 -19.39 22.85 4.61
N GLY A 576 -19.38 24.20 4.64
CA GLY A 576 -18.98 24.97 3.48
C GLY A 576 -20.00 24.86 2.34
N ASN A 577 -19.54 24.63 1.13
CA ASN A 577 -20.35 24.56 -0.07
C ASN A 577 -20.26 23.17 -0.72
N ALA A 578 -21.30 22.80 -1.47
CA ALA A 578 -21.25 21.73 -2.44
C ALA A 578 -21.63 22.27 -3.83
N LYS A 579 -20.99 21.76 -4.87
CA LYS A 579 -21.35 22.04 -6.25
C LYS A 579 -22.24 20.91 -6.76
N VAL A 580 -23.37 21.28 -7.37
CA VAL A 580 -24.29 20.33 -7.97
C VAL A 580 -24.44 20.64 -9.44
N THR A 581 -24.11 19.69 -10.29
CA THR A 581 -24.28 19.76 -11.74
C THR A 581 -25.41 18.82 -12.14
N LEU A 582 -26.35 19.34 -12.93
CA LEU A 582 -27.45 18.57 -13.51
C LEU A 582 -27.17 18.39 -15.00
N GLY A 583 -26.88 17.17 -15.41
CA GLY A 583 -26.67 16.84 -16.81
C GLY A 583 -27.94 16.38 -17.48
N VAL A 584 -28.17 16.77 -18.74
CA VAL A 584 -29.32 16.36 -19.53
C VAL A 584 -28.85 15.78 -20.86
N LYS A 585 -29.31 14.57 -21.20
CA LYS A 585 -28.97 13.86 -22.43
C LYS A 585 -30.25 13.67 -23.27
N ARG A 586 -30.07 13.59 -24.59
CA ARG A 586 -31.15 13.23 -25.53
C ARG A 586 -31.21 11.73 -25.78
N TYR A 587 -30.04 11.10 -25.82
CA TYR A 587 -29.84 9.66 -26.04
C TYR A 587 -28.89 9.09 -24.99
N PRO A 588 -28.98 7.80 -24.67
CA PRO A 588 -28.10 7.17 -23.66
C PRO A 588 -26.61 7.34 -23.96
N GLN A 589 -26.23 7.23 -25.24
CA GLN A 589 -24.83 7.36 -25.68
C GLN A 589 -24.39 8.80 -25.98
N ASP A 590 -25.23 9.78 -25.68
CA ASP A 590 -24.89 11.19 -25.88
C ASP A 590 -23.76 11.58 -24.91
N THR A 591 -22.57 11.83 -25.47
CA THR A 591 -21.39 12.26 -24.69
C THR A 591 -21.43 13.74 -24.38
N GLN A 592 -22.18 14.52 -25.16
CA GLN A 592 -22.43 15.93 -24.88
C GLN A 592 -23.66 16.05 -23.98
N VAL A 593 -23.38 16.06 -22.68
CA VAL A 593 -24.36 16.64 -21.75
C VAL A 593 -24.62 18.06 -22.24
N THR A 594 -25.82 18.34 -22.73
CA THR A 594 -26.20 19.72 -22.96
C THR A 594 -26.20 20.36 -21.58
N THR A 595 -25.05 20.96 -21.22
CA THR A 595 -24.86 21.69 -19.96
C THR A 595 -25.72 22.92 -20.01
N ALA A 596 -27.01 22.71 -19.88
CA ALA A 596 -27.95 23.83 -19.73
C ALA A 596 -27.67 24.59 -18.43
N LEU A 597 -26.76 24.04 -17.56
CA LEU A 597 -26.70 24.52 -16.20
C LEU A 597 -25.28 24.45 -15.68
N SER A 598 -24.68 25.62 -15.50
CA SER A 598 -23.45 25.78 -14.72
C SER A 598 -23.60 25.10 -13.36
N PRO A 599 -22.53 24.54 -12.74
CA PRO A 599 -22.65 23.97 -11.41
C PRO A 599 -23.32 24.93 -10.44
N PHE A 600 -24.35 24.46 -9.75
CA PHE A 600 -24.99 25.25 -8.69
C PHE A 600 -24.16 25.17 -7.43
N THR A 601 -23.79 26.32 -6.87
CA THR A 601 -23.27 26.36 -5.50
C THR A 601 -24.41 26.22 -4.53
N ILE A 602 -24.37 25.18 -3.70
CA ILE A 602 -25.34 24.88 -2.65
C ILE A 602 -24.68 25.16 -1.31
N THR A 603 -25.36 25.95 -0.50
CA THR A 603 -24.96 26.27 0.89
C THR A 603 -25.99 25.69 1.85
N SER A 604 -25.72 25.67 3.14
CA SER A 604 -26.65 25.21 4.18
C SER A 604 -27.97 26.03 4.20
N SER A 605 -28.00 27.25 3.64
CA SER A 605 -29.16 28.09 3.52
C SER A 605 -29.92 27.98 2.18
N THR A 606 -29.39 27.17 1.24
CA THR A 606 -30.03 27.02 -0.09
C THR A 606 -31.26 26.13 -0.02
N LEU A 607 -32.44 26.70 -0.17
CA LEU A 607 -33.70 25.95 -0.11
C LEU A 607 -34.08 25.31 -1.45
N LYS A 608 -33.76 25.97 -2.57
CA LYS A 608 -34.06 25.50 -3.92
C LYS A 608 -33.17 26.18 -4.96
N LYS A 609 -33.03 25.54 -6.12
CA LYS A 609 -32.46 26.15 -7.33
C LYS A 609 -33.41 25.99 -8.48
N ASP A 610 -33.92 27.12 -8.98
CA ASP A 610 -34.77 27.13 -10.17
C ASP A 610 -33.88 27.02 -11.42
N THR A 611 -34.34 26.23 -12.39
CA THR A 611 -33.57 25.92 -13.60
C THR A 611 -34.50 25.62 -14.77
N ARG A 612 -33.95 25.53 -15.98
CA ARG A 612 -34.70 25.09 -17.17
C ARG A 612 -33.79 24.21 -18.03
N ALA A 613 -34.13 22.94 -18.11
CA ALA A 613 -33.47 22.00 -18.99
C ALA A 613 -34.50 21.05 -19.61
N ARG A 614 -34.21 20.58 -20.81
CA ARG A 614 -35.06 19.65 -21.57
C ARG A 614 -34.22 18.52 -22.14
N GLY A 615 -34.56 17.30 -21.82
CA GLY A 615 -33.89 16.08 -22.33
C GLY A 615 -34.74 14.87 -22.04
N ARG A 616 -34.22 13.68 -22.42
CA ARG A 616 -34.85 12.38 -22.11
C ARG A 616 -34.29 11.77 -20.86
N PHE A 617 -33.02 12.00 -20.62
CA PHE A 617 -32.28 11.49 -19.47
C PHE A 617 -31.67 12.64 -18.67
N LEU A 618 -31.66 12.48 -17.36
CA LEU A 618 -31.11 13.44 -16.41
C LEU A 618 -30.12 12.71 -15.49
N ASN A 619 -28.98 13.30 -15.24
CA ASN A 619 -28.08 12.83 -14.18
C ASN A 619 -27.71 13.98 -13.24
N ILE A 620 -27.26 13.61 -12.03
CA ILE A 620 -26.75 14.54 -11.04
C ILE A 620 -25.30 14.19 -10.71
N LYS A 621 -24.45 15.22 -10.66
CA LYS A 621 -23.11 15.14 -10.09
C LYS A 621 -23.03 16.08 -8.90
N ILE A 622 -22.58 15.58 -7.76
CA ILE A 622 -22.33 16.34 -6.55
C ILE A 622 -20.83 16.33 -6.32
N GLU A 623 -20.23 17.47 -6.08
CA GLU A 623 -18.79 17.60 -5.92
C GLU A 623 -18.41 18.73 -4.97
N ASN A 624 -17.20 18.66 -4.43
CA ASN A 624 -16.49 19.78 -3.82
C ASN A 624 -15.06 19.85 -4.36
N ASP A 625 -14.49 21.03 -4.39
CA ASP A 625 -13.12 21.28 -4.86
C ASP A 625 -12.35 22.28 -3.98
N THR A 626 -12.95 22.75 -2.92
CA THR A 626 -12.39 23.75 -2.01
C THR A 626 -12.09 23.11 -0.64
N ALA A 627 -11.05 23.62 0.02
CA ALA A 627 -10.72 23.19 1.37
C ALA A 627 -11.81 23.52 2.39
N SER A 628 -11.86 22.76 3.46
CA SER A 628 -12.83 22.87 4.56
C SER A 628 -14.29 22.57 4.18
N GLU A 629 -14.53 21.94 3.03
CA GLU A 629 -15.84 21.51 2.59
C GLU A 629 -16.05 20.03 2.87
N SER A 630 -17.24 19.69 3.39
CA SER A 630 -17.72 18.31 3.50
C SER A 630 -19.21 18.24 3.31
N TRP A 631 -19.68 17.09 2.80
CA TRP A 631 -21.08 16.89 2.54
C TRP A 631 -21.49 15.43 2.76
N ARG A 632 -22.75 15.26 3.15
CA ARG A 632 -23.47 14.00 3.14
C ARG A 632 -24.82 14.22 2.48
N TYR A 633 -25.02 13.56 1.36
CA TYR A 633 -26.19 13.80 0.52
C TYR A 633 -27.35 12.88 0.93
N GLY A 634 -28.54 13.42 0.95
CA GLY A 634 -29.79 12.70 1.22
C GLY A 634 -30.47 12.19 -0.05
N THR A 635 -31.69 12.59 -0.28
CA THR A 635 -32.48 12.16 -1.43
C THR A 635 -32.53 13.23 -2.53
N LEU A 636 -32.58 12.80 -3.79
CA LEU A 636 -32.72 13.70 -4.93
C LEU A 636 -34.18 14.10 -5.09
N ARG A 637 -34.47 15.42 -5.04
CA ARG A 637 -35.79 15.96 -5.28
C ARG A 637 -35.78 16.94 -6.45
N LEU A 638 -36.55 16.62 -7.47
CA LEU A 638 -36.63 17.38 -8.72
C LEU A 638 -38.08 17.75 -9.07
N ASP A 639 -38.30 18.98 -9.53
CA ASP A 639 -39.53 19.34 -10.17
C ASP A 639 -39.40 19.15 -11.68
N VAL A 640 -39.96 18.04 -12.15
CA VAL A 640 -39.93 17.63 -13.55
C VAL A 640 -41.36 17.51 -14.13
N GLN A 641 -41.49 17.78 -15.41
CA GLN A 641 -42.73 17.62 -16.13
C GLN A 641 -42.47 16.88 -17.46
N PRO A 642 -43.38 15.99 -17.88
CA PRO A 642 -43.36 15.46 -19.23
C PRO A 642 -43.52 16.60 -20.26
N ASP A 643 -42.69 16.59 -21.30
CA ASP A 643 -42.64 17.65 -22.32
C ASP A 643 -42.65 17.05 -23.76
N GLY A 644 -43.56 16.09 -23.94
CA GLY A 644 -43.82 15.47 -25.24
C GLY A 644 -42.80 14.40 -25.62
N ARG A 645 -42.99 13.80 -26.80
CA ARG A 645 -42.17 12.71 -27.35
C ARG A 645 -41.22 13.17 -28.47
N ARG A 646 -41.22 14.44 -28.86
CA ARG A 646 -40.41 15.04 -29.92
C ARG A 646 -39.59 16.22 -29.42
#